data_290fbc6ae4a2a42fa43393439ae8ecbc
#
_entry.id   290fbc6ae4a2a42fa43393439ae8ecbc
#
_cell.length_a   1.000
_cell.length_b   1.000
_cell.length_c   1.000
_cell.angle_alpha   90.00
_cell.angle_beta   90.00
_cell.angle_gamma   90.00
#
_symmetry.space_group_name_H-M   'P 1'
#
loop_
_entity.id
_entity.type
_entity.pdbx_description
1 polymer ?
#
loop_
_entity_poly.entity_id
_entity_poly.type
_entity_poly.pdbx_seq_one_letter_code
_entity_poly.pdbx_strand_id
1 'polypeptide(L)'
;MDQPVFMSGFFEELKRRKVYRVAIAYIVASWALAQGIAQVFPVFDIPNSRIRVVILLLLIGFPIALVLAWIFDITPSGIERTSTAQPVKAPARRRRNVLWLGIAGIAISTAVGFLVLPGAVARKVDKSIAVLPFDNLSDDKENAYFADGIQDDILTNLSKIGDLKVISRTSVMPYRGKSSNVREIGKALGVGAILEGSVRRSGNRVRLNVQLIDASNDEHLWASDYDRELTDVFAIQTDLAQKITDALQAKLSPGEKSQIERKPTENGEAYLAFVEAHNLSCAFEDLEKLKQSEQLYQRAIELDPNFALAIARYSELESWIVHTFDPTAARREKARTLAERALQLQPDLPEAHLARGVSYYYGDNNYDAALKEFEIAQRGLPNESEIYLYIGAIQRRQGKWAESTANLEKAVSLNPKDAWPLQNLSLNYQMLRNFAKANEAIDRAIALDPTAFEPWEVKSKLALFEKGDFSVAEKAFEALKSAPMTNEQRLNAANARANVFLLERKYREGLQEAENLPDDQVAAFPGHLWSKYYYIGFARKALQDEAGARAAFLQAKSVIEEQLKGRPGSEDLHIQLARVLAYLGEKASAQAEAQRATELLPESKDAFGGPEITTGVAEVYAVLGENDRAIAILDGLLSRPSSVTAEVLKVNPVWDPLRSDPRFQALIDKYGAKT
;
A
#
# COMPACT_ATOMS: atom_id res chain seq x y z
N MET A 1 -24.04 -60.29 -30.31
CA MET A 1 -22.76 -59.68 -30.73
C MET A 1 -22.95 -59.13 -32.13
N ASP A 2 -23.56 -57.93 -32.23
CA ASP A 2 -23.74 -57.20 -33.49
C ASP A 2 -22.77 -56.09 -33.60
N GLN A 3 -21.78 -56.19 -34.44
CA GLN A 3 -20.84 -55.09 -34.80
C GLN A 3 -21.56 -54.05 -35.68
N PRO A 4 -21.18 -52.77 -35.57
CA PRO A 4 -21.89 -51.68 -36.23
C PRO A 4 -21.54 -51.60 -37.73
N VAL A 5 -22.37 -52.14 -38.55
CA VAL A 5 -22.38 -52.04 -40.04
C VAL A 5 -22.54 -50.59 -40.54
N PHE A 6 -22.66 -49.60 -39.67
CA PHE A 6 -23.01 -48.23 -40.00
C PHE A 6 -21.82 -47.35 -40.41
N MET A 7 -20.59 -47.67 -39.98
CA MET A 7 -19.42 -46.86 -40.28
C MET A 7 -18.75 -47.20 -41.63
N SER A 8 -18.82 -48.45 -42.10
CA SER A 8 -18.13 -48.86 -43.34
C SER A 8 -18.72 -48.19 -44.62
N GLY A 9 -20.03 -48.05 -44.68
CA GLY A 9 -20.68 -47.46 -45.85
C GLY A 9 -20.48 -45.93 -46.02
N PHE A 10 -20.25 -45.22 -44.91
CA PHE A 10 -20.00 -43.78 -44.94
C PHE A 10 -18.57 -43.44 -45.41
N PHE A 11 -17.58 -44.19 -44.93
CA PHE A 11 -16.19 -44.04 -45.37
C PHE A 11 -15.99 -44.45 -46.85
N GLU A 12 -16.69 -45.49 -47.32
CA GLU A 12 -16.67 -45.85 -48.74
C GLU A 12 -17.27 -44.78 -49.64
N GLU A 13 -18.37 -44.16 -49.20
CA GLU A 13 -19.01 -43.04 -49.94
C GLU A 13 -18.12 -41.78 -49.97
N LEU A 14 -17.45 -41.44 -48.89
CA LEU A 14 -16.43 -40.37 -48.83
C LEU A 14 -15.26 -40.64 -49.79
N LYS A 15 -14.81 -41.92 -49.87
CA LYS A 15 -13.73 -42.33 -50.73
C LYS A 15 -14.18 -42.31 -52.23
N ARG A 16 -15.40 -42.78 -52.52
CA ARG A 16 -16.00 -42.78 -53.84
C ARG A 16 -16.17 -41.34 -54.40
N ARG A 17 -16.59 -40.39 -53.56
CA ARG A 17 -16.81 -39.01 -53.93
C ARG A 17 -15.53 -38.15 -53.87
N LYS A 18 -14.36 -38.75 -53.62
CA LYS A 18 -13.05 -38.10 -53.57
C LYS A 18 -12.96 -36.89 -52.60
N VAL A 19 -13.92 -36.76 -51.64
CA VAL A 19 -13.99 -35.65 -50.67
C VAL A 19 -12.69 -35.52 -49.89
N TYR A 20 -12.00 -36.60 -49.59
CA TYR A 20 -10.71 -36.61 -48.91
C TYR A 20 -9.60 -35.90 -49.69
N ARG A 21 -9.65 -35.92 -51.05
CA ARG A 21 -8.67 -35.18 -51.88
C ARG A 21 -8.86 -33.69 -51.79
N VAL A 22 -10.11 -33.21 -51.74
CA VAL A 22 -10.44 -31.78 -51.56
C VAL A 22 -10.07 -31.37 -50.15
N ALA A 23 -10.32 -32.19 -49.13
CA ALA A 23 -9.91 -31.93 -47.75
C ALA A 23 -8.40 -31.74 -47.63
N ILE A 24 -7.60 -32.66 -48.17
CA ILE A 24 -6.13 -32.58 -48.14
C ILE A 24 -5.65 -31.34 -48.92
N ALA A 25 -6.15 -31.12 -50.13
CA ALA A 25 -5.77 -29.98 -50.93
C ALA A 25 -6.09 -28.64 -50.22
N TYR A 26 -7.27 -28.55 -49.59
CA TYR A 26 -7.66 -27.37 -48.82
C TYR A 26 -6.76 -27.15 -47.63
N ILE A 27 -6.44 -28.20 -46.84
CA ILE A 27 -5.55 -28.08 -45.68
C ILE A 27 -4.16 -27.61 -46.09
N VAL A 28 -3.58 -28.20 -47.15
CA VAL A 28 -2.24 -27.87 -47.65
C VAL A 28 -2.23 -26.39 -48.17
N ALA A 29 -3.23 -26.02 -48.97
CA ALA A 29 -3.32 -24.64 -49.51
C ALA A 29 -3.54 -23.60 -48.39
N SER A 30 -4.41 -23.92 -47.42
CA SER A 30 -4.66 -23.05 -46.28
C SER A 30 -3.45 -22.89 -45.37
N TRP A 31 -2.69 -23.97 -45.17
CA TRP A 31 -1.44 -23.96 -44.40
C TRP A 31 -0.38 -23.10 -45.13
N ALA A 32 -0.18 -23.30 -46.43
CA ALA A 32 0.78 -22.51 -47.21
C ALA A 32 0.44 -21.03 -47.22
N LEU A 33 -0.86 -20.70 -47.37
CA LEU A 33 -1.35 -19.32 -47.32
C LEU A 33 -1.14 -18.70 -45.92
N ALA A 34 -1.47 -19.40 -44.86
CA ALA A 34 -1.26 -18.94 -43.47
C ALA A 34 0.22 -18.66 -43.17
N GLN A 35 1.12 -19.54 -43.61
CA GLN A 35 2.57 -19.36 -43.49
C GLN A 35 3.09 -18.18 -44.28
N GLY A 36 2.63 -18.02 -45.53
CA GLY A 36 2.97 -16.88 -46.39
C GLY A 36 2.55 -15.54 -45.77
N ILE A 37 1.31 -15.48 -45.27
CA ILE A 37 0.78 -14.28 -44.64
C ILE A 37 1.53 -13.98 -43.32
N ALA A 38 1.83 -14.98 -42.52
CA ALA A 38 2.57 -14.79 -41.28
C ALA A 38 3.99 -14.22 -41.48
N GLN A 39 4.60 -14.51 -42.63
CA GLN A 39 5.93 -13.98 -42.98
C GLN A 39 5.88 -12.63 -43.68
N VAL A 40 4.85 -12.37 -44.51
CA VAL A 40 4.75 -11.18 -45.34
C VAL A 40 4.11 -10.00 -44.61
N PHE A 41 3.09 -10.23 -43.78
CA PHE A 41 2.36 -9.17 -43.09
C PHE A 41 3.22 -8.32 -42.14
N PRO A 42 4.16 -8.87 -41.37
CA PRO A 42 5.05 -8.06 -40.54
C PRO A 42 5.96 -7.13 -41.33
N VAL A 43 6.34 -7.52 -42.57
CA VAL A 43 7.18 -6.70 -43.49
C VAL A 43 6.46 -5.43 -43.97
N PHE A 44 5.13 -5.44 -43.94
CA PHE A 44 4.27 -4.32 -44.36
C PHE A 44 3.57 -3.67 -43.16
N ASP A 45 4.02 -3.87 -41.94
CA ASP A 45 3.42 -3.35 -40.68
C ASP A 45 1.93 -3.64 -40.52
N ILE A 46 1.46 -4.77 -41.08
CA ILE A 46 0.07 -5.19 -40.96
C ILE A 46 -0.15 -5.84 -39.59
N PRO A 47 -1.08 -5.32 -38.79
CA PRO A 47 -1.29 -5.85 -37.42
C PRO A 47 -1.63 -7.34 -37.40
N ASN A 48 -1.09 -8.06 -36.41
CA ASN A 48 -1.34 -9.49 -36.17
C ASN A 48 -2.84 -9.86 -36.02
N SER A 49 -3.68 -8.89 -35.68
CA SER A 49 -5.14 -9.07 -35.65
C SER A 49 -5.72 -9.44 -37.04
N ARG A 50 -5.16 -8.92 -38.12
CA ARG A 50 -5.61 -9.24 -39.51
C ARG A 50 -5.20 -10.64 -39.93
N ILE A 51 -4.04 -11.13 -39.51
CA ILE A 51 -3.60 -12.53 -39.72
C ILE A 51 -4.63 -13.48 -39.11
N ARG A 52 -5.09 -13.20 -37.88
CA ARG A 52 -6.11 -14.00 -37.17
C ARG A 52 -7.44 -14.04 -37.91
N VAL A 53 -7.87 -12.93 -38.51
CA VAL A 53 -9.11 -12.90 -39.32
C VAL A 53 -8.97 -13.81 -40.53
N VAL A 54 -7.83 -13.80 -41.23
CA VAL A 54 -7.61 -14.68 -42.39
C VAL A 54 -7.61 -16.13 -41.98
N ILE A 55 -6.95 -16.51 -40.89
CA ILE A 55 -6.96 -17.89 -40.35
C ILE A 55 -8.40 -18.31 -40.00
N LEU A 56 -9.19 -17.43 -39.40
CA LEU A 56 -10.59 -17.70 -39.06
C LEU A 56 -11.43 -17.96 -40.34
N LEU A 57 -11.25 -17.14 -41.40
CA LEU A 57 -11.92 -17.34 -42.68
C LEU A 57 -11.53 -18.67 -43.35
N LEU A 58 -10.27 -19.07 -43.24
CA LEU A 58 -9.82 -20.39 -43.72
C LEU A 58 -10.44 -21.54 -42.95
N LEU A 59 -10.58 -21.42 -41.62
CA LEU A 59 -11.24 -22.42 -40.79
C LEU A 59 -12.73 -22.54 -41.10
N ILE A 60 -13.43 -21.44 -41.29
CA ILE A 60 -14.87 -21.42 -41.70
C ILE A 60 -15.05 -21.95 -43.15
N GLY A 61 -14.12 -21.67 -44.03
CA GLY A 61 -14.12 -22.15 -45.40
C GLY A 61 -13.98 -23.67 -45.56
N PHE A 62 -13.33 -24.33 -44.59
CA PHE A 62 -13.07 -25.78 -44.64
C PHE A 62 -14.38 -26.64 -44.69
N PRO A 63 -15.34 -26.50 -43.75
CA PRO A 63 -16.59 -27.23 -43.82
C PRO A 63 -17.41 -26.88 -45.06
N ILE A 64 -17.35 -25.65 -45.53
CA ILE A 64 -18.01 -25.24 -46.78
C ILE A 64 -17.43 -25.98 -47.98
N ALA A 65 -16.09 -26.05 -48.04
CA ALA A 65 -15.39 -26.79 -49.09
C ALA A 65 -15.73 -28.30 -49.08
N LEU A 66 -15.87 -28.88 -47.90
CA LEU A 66 -16.28 -30.31 -47.75
C LEU A 66 -17.72 -30.55 -48.24
N VAL A 67 -18.66 -29.65 -47.92
CA VAL A 67 -20.04 -29.72 -48.38
C VAL A 67 -20.13 -29.53 -49.91
N LEU A 68 -19.38 -28.61 -50.47
CA LEU A 68 -19.31 -28.42 -51.93
C LEU A 68 -18.70 -29.65 -52.63
N ALA A 69 -17.60 -30.20 -52.10
CA ALA A 69 -16.99 -31.43 -52.61
C ALA A 69 -17.92 -32.68 -52.52
N TRP A 70 -18.88 -32.67 -51.61
CA TRP A 70 -19.90 -33.71 -51.52
C TRP A 70 -20.99 -33.58 -52.61
N ILE A 71 -21.32 -32.33 -52.97
CA ILE A 71 -22.41 -32.03 -53.94
C ILE A 71 -21.92 -32.00 -55.40
N PHE A 72 -20.69 -31.55 -55.62
CA PHE A 72 -20.12 -31.36 -56.97
C PHE A 72 -18.84 -32.18 -57.15
N ASP A 73 -18.60 -32.68 -58.36
CA ASP A 73 -17.35 -33.33 -58.77
C ASP A 73 -16.60 -32.40 -59.76
N ILE A 74 -15.29 -32.32 -59.63
CA ILE A 74 -14.45 -31.53 -60.56
C ILE A 74 -13.97 -32.48 -61.65
N THR A 75 -14.50 -32.32 -62.85
CA THR A 75 -14.11 -33.10 -64.02
C THR A 75 -13.27 -32.24 -65.00
N PRO A 76 -12.53 -32.84 -65.92
CA PRO A 76 -11.80 -32.06 -66.95
C PRO A 76 -12.69 -31.18 -67.85
N SER A 77 -14.01 -31.43 -67.86
CA SER A 77 -15.02 -30.67 -68.58
C SER A 77 -15.67 -29.55 -67.76
N GLY A 78 -15.34 -29.44 -66.46
CA GLY A 78 -15.87 -28.41 -65.54
C GLY A 78 -16.43 -28.99 -64.23
N ILE A 79 -17.20 -28.11 -63.51
CA ILE A 79 -17.87 -28.48 -62.25
C ILE A 79 -19.24 -29.09 -62.59
N GLU A 80 -19.40 -30.41 -62.38
CA GLU A 80 -20.66 -31.11 -62.62
C GLU A 80 -21.26 -31.60 -61.31
N ARG A 81 -22.62 -31.70 -61.21
CA ARG A 81 -23.28 -32.35 -60.11
C ARG A 81 -22.97 -33.83 -60.12
N THR A 82 -22.50 -34.39 -59.04
CA THR A 82 -22.22 -35.82 -58.92
C THR A 82 -23.41 -36.64 -59.35
N SER A 83 -23.35 -37.32 -60.54
CA SER A 83 -24.44 -38.04 -61.14
C SER A 83 -24.76 -39.29 -60.28
N THR A 84 -26.06 -39.44 -59.95
CA THR A 84 -26.62 -40.63 -59.32
C THR A 84 -27.07 -41.60 -60.40
N ALA A 85 -26.35 -42.69 -60.58
CA ALA A 85 -26.84 -43.79 -61.40
C ALA A 85 -28.07 -44.41 -60.75
N GLN A 86 -29.23 -44.35 -61.43
CA GLN A 86 -30.58 -44.90 -61.20
C GLN A 86 -31.40 -44.31 -60.04
N PRO A 87 -32.70 -44.08 -60.23
CA PRO A 87 -33.60 -43.51 -59.25
C PRO A 87 -34.13 -44.57 -58.28
N VAL A 88 -33.38 -44.84 -57.24
CA VAL A 88 -33.96 -45.49 -56.06
C VAL A 88 -34.46 -44.36 -55.16
N LYS A 89 -35.74 -44.40 -54.77
CA LYS A 89 -36.36 -43.44 -53.83
C LYS A 89 -35.43 -43.26 -52.63
N ALA A 90 -34.77 -42.12 -52.54
CA ALA A 90 -33.83 -41.83 -51.44
C ALA A 90 -34.62 -41.62 -50.16
N PRO A 91 -34.38 -42.36 -49.07
CA PRO A 91 -35.05 -42.14 -47.80
C PRO A 91 -34.63 -40.77 -47.22
N ALA A 92 -35.55 -40.12 -46.54
CA ALA A 92 -35.38 -38.82 -45.86
C ALA A 92 -34.13 -38.70 -44.95
N ARG A 93 -33.53 -39.83 -44.59
CA ARG A 93 -32.26 -39.99 -43.84
C ARG A 93 -31.05 -39.37 -44.56
N ARG A 94 -31.00 -39.27 -45.89
CA ARG A 94 -29.82 -38.80 -46.64
C ARG A 94 -29.65 -37.28 -46.58
N ARG A 95 -30.73 -36.53 -46.56
CA ARG A 95 -30.70 -35.05 -46.34
C ARG A 95 -30.26 -34.72 -44.92
N ARG A 96 -30.64 -35.53 -43.94
CA ARG A 96 -30.30 -35.37 -42.52
C ARG A 96 -28.81 -35.55 -42.26
N ASN A 97 -28.13 -36.50 -42.95
CA ASN A 97 -26.70 -36.73 -42.77
C ASN A 97 -25.80 -35.59 -43.31
N VAL A 98 -26.18 -34.99 -44.45
CA VAL A 98 -25.49 -33.81 -44.99
C VAL A 98 -25.65 -32.60 -44.07
N LEU A 99 -26.86 -32.46 -43.48
CA LEU A 99 -27.13 -31.38 -42.51
C LEU A 99 -26.29 -31.58 -41.24
N TRP A 100 -26.19 -32.83 -40.74
CA TRP A 100 -25.39 -33.17 -39.56
C TRP A 100 -23.88 -33.00 -39.80
N LEU A 101 -23.38 -33.28 -41.01
CA LEU A 101 -21.97 -33.02 -41.36
C LEU A 101 -21.68 -31.51 -41.42
N GLY A 102 -22.58 -30.71 -41.96
CA GLY A 102 -22.47 -29.27 -41.93
C GLY A 102 -22.48 -28.71 -40.53
N ILE A 103 -23.41 -29.16 -39.66
CA ILE A 103 -23.51 -28.73 -38.26
C ILE A 103 -22.27 -29.18 -37.48
N ALA A 104 -21.80 -30.41 -37.66
CA ALA A 104 -20.58 -30.90 -37.00
C ALA A 104 -19.33 -30.11 -37.44
N GLY A 105 -19.22 -29.80 -38.75
CA GLY A 105 -18.13 -28.96 -39.24
C GLY A 105 -18.15 -27.55 -38.68
N ILE A 106 -19.32 -26.92 -38.59
CA ILE A 106 -19.50 -25.61 -37.98
C ILE A 106 -19.18 -25.69 -36.48
N ALA A 107 -19.67 -26.72 -35.78
CA ALA A 107 -19.39 -26.88 -34.33
C ALA A 107 -17.90 -27.11 -34.06
N ILE A 108 -17.22 -27.91 -34.89
CA ILE A 108 -15.76 -28.15 -34.77
C ILE A 108 -15.00 -26.84 -35.09
N SER A 109 -15.37 -26.12 -36.15
CA SER A 109 -14.73 -24.87 -36.49
C SER A 109 -14.95 -23.78 -35.43
N THR A 110 -16.15 -23.75 -34.83
CA THR A 110 -16.47 -22.84 -33.70
C THR A 110 -15.68 -23.23 -32.44
N ALA A 111 -15.59 -24.54 -32.12
CA ALA A 111 -14.84 -25.03 -30.97
C ALA A 111 -13.33 -24.80 -31.14
N VAL A 112 -12.77 -25.03 -32.34
CA VAL A 112 -11.36 -24.76 -32.67
C VAL A 112 -11.12 -23.25 -32.67
N GLY A 113 -12.06 -22.44 -33.21
CA GLY A 113 -12.00 -20.98 -33.12
C GLY A 113 -11.99 -20.50 -31.68
N PHE A 114 -12.79 -21.08 -30.81
CA PHE A 114 -12.83 -20.76 -29.38
C PHE A 114 -11.56 -21.22 -28.62
N LEU A 115 -10.92 -22.31 -29.05
CA LEU A 115 -9.68 -22.84 -28.48
C LEU A 115 -8.42 -22.12 -29.00
N VAL A 116 -8.45 -21.71 -30.27
CA VAL A 116 -7.28 -21.05 -30.95
C VAL A 116 -7.33 -19.53 -30.82
N LEU A 117 -8.49 -18.94 -30.46
CA LEU A 117 -8.68 -17.53 -30.14
C LEU A 117 -8.86 -17.29 -28.62
N PRO A 118 -7.93 -17.71 -27.73
CA PRO A 118 -7.93 -17.20 -26.39
C PRO A 118 -7.47 -15.75 -26.44
N GLY A 119 -8.42 -14.82 -26.55
CA GLY A 119 -8.09 -13.40 -26.50
C GLY A 119 -8.85 -12.45 -27.43
N ALA A 120 -9.88 -12.92 -28.15
CA ALA A 120 -10.85 -12.01 -28.75
C ALA A 120 -11.97 -11.55 -27.78
N VAL A 121 -11.87 -11.92 -26.49
CA VAL A 121 -12.47 -11.13 -25.42
C VAL A 121 -11.69 -9.81 -25.44
N ALA A 122 -12.37 -8.70 -25.68
CA ALA A 122 -11.80 -7.36 -25.63
C ALA A 122 -10.88 -7.31 -24.38
N ARG A 123 -9.56 -7.21 -24.61
CA ARG A 123 -8.57 -7.18 -23.51
C ARG A 123 -8.99 -6.01 -22.65
N LYS A 124 -9.50 -6.28 -21.47
CA LYS A 124 -9.89 -5.22 -20.54
C LYS A 124 -8.61 -4.41 -20.31
N VAL A 125 -8.59 -3.18 -20.82
CA VAL A 125 -7.44 -2.29 -20.62
C VAL A 125 -7.26 -2.15 -19.13
N ASP A 126 -6.07 -2.48 -18.65
CA ASP A 126 -5.74 -2.29 -17.24
C ASP A 126 -5.56 -0.79 -17.01
N LYS A 127 -6.48 -0.22 -16.23
CA LYS A 127 -6.54 1.21 -15.93
C LYS A 127 -5.63 1.58 -14.75
N SER A 128 -4.47 0.95 -14.69
CA SER A 128 -3.47 1.22 -13.66
C SER A 128 -2.19 1.76 -14.27
N ILE A 129 -1.60 2.77 -13.61
CA ILE A 129 -0.44 3.49 -14.11
C ILE A 129 0.56 3.79 -13.00
N ALA A 130 1.84 3.73 -13.35
CA ALA A 130 2.94 4.30 -12.57
C ALA A 130 3.66 5.37 -13.43
N VAL A 131 3.92 6.52 -12.84
CA VAL A 131 4.71 7.61 -13.45
C VAL A 131 6.10 7.54 -12.85
N LEU A 132 7.10 7.10 -13.64
CA LEU A 132 8.48 6.98 -13.16
C LEU A 132 9.12 8.36 -12.97
N PRO A 133 10.14 8.48 -12.10
CA PRO A 133 10.92 9.71 -11.99
C PRO A 133 11.50 10.12 -13.33
N PHE A 134 11.28 11.38 -13.72
CA PHE A 134 11.78 11.88 -15.00
C PHE A 134 13.26 12.17 -14.95
N ASP A 135 13.96 11.88 -16.05
CA ASP A 135 15.37 12.21 -16.19
C ASP A 135 15.57 13.71 -16.35
N ASN A 136 16.43 14.30 -15.51
CA ASN A 136 16.85 15.69 -15.68
C ASN A 136 17.95 15.78 -16.75
N LEU A 137 17.64 16.35 -17.89
CA LEU A 137 18.57 16.61 -19.00
C LEU A 137 19.07 18.06 -19.03
N SER A 138 18.86 18.82 -17.94
CA SER A 138 19.36 20.18 -17.81
C SER A 138 20.83 20.17 -17.35
N ASP A 139 21.59 21.18 -17.77
CA ASP A 139 23.01 21.33 -17.39
C ASP A 139 23.18 21.67 -15.90
N ASP A 140 22.15 22.24 -15.27
CA ASP A 140 22.13 22.63 -13.87
C ASP A 140 21.49 21.55 -13.00
N LYS A 141 22.21 21.15 -11.93
CA LYS A 141 21.71 20.18 -10.95
C LYS A 141 20.52 20.68 -10.14
N GLU A 142 20.38 22.01 -9.95
CA GLU A 142 19.24 22.60 -9.27
C GLU A 142 17.91 22.34 -10.01
N ASN A 143 17.94 22.08 -11.30
CA ASN A 143 16.78 21.65 -12.06
C ASN A 143 16.31 20.21 -11.78
N ALA A 144 17.02 19.44 -10.94
CA ALA A 144 16.55 18.11 -10.53
C ALA A 144 15.23 18.20 -9.74
N TYR A 145 15.10 19.17 -8.84
CA TYR A 145 13.85 19.40 -8.10
C TYR A 145 12.69 19.76 -9.02
N PHE A 146 12.98 20.48 -10.09
CA PHE A 146 11.97 20.84 -11.07
C PHE A 146 11.46 19.62 -11.85
N ALA A 147 12.34 18.69 -12.26
CA ALA A 147 11.93 17.46 -12.93
C ALA A 147 11.05 16.59 -12.00
N ASP A 148 11.42 16.53 -10.72
CA ASP A 148 10.65 15.85 -9.69
C ASP A 148 9.27 16.48 -9.48
N GLY A 149 9.19 17.83 -9.48
CA GLY A 149 7.94 18.54 -9.34
C GLY A 149 6.99 18.31 -10.52
N ILE A 150 7.50 18.31 -11.75
CA ILE A 150 6.69 17.99 -12.94
C ILE A 150 6.11 16.57 -12.85
N GLN A 151 6.92 15.59 -12.44
CA GLN A 151 6.47 14.21 -12.25
C GLN A 151 5.38 14.13 -11.16
N ASP A 152 5.59 14.82 -10.04
CA ASP A 152 4.67 14.81 -8.89
C ASP A 152 3.34 15.50 -9.22
N ASP A 153 3.36 16.62 -9.95
CA ASP A 153 2.16 17.30 -10.42
C ASP A 153 1.34 16.43 -11.39
N ILE A 154 2.01 15.67 -12.28
CA ILE A 154 1.34 14.72 -13.17
C ILE A 154 0.71 13.60 -12.34
N LEU A 155 1.43 13.06 -11.35
CA LEU A 155 0.89 12.08 -10.41
C LEU A 155 -0.33 12.63 -9.67
N THR A 156 -0.24 13.84 -9.13
CA THR A 156 -1.33 14.52 -8.42
C THR A 156 -2.56 14.71 -9.31
N ASN A 157 -2.37 15.14 -10.57
CA ASN A 157 -3.48 15.28 -11.50
C ASN A 157 -4.11 13.94 -11.87
N LEU A 158 -3.32 12.90 -12.09
CA LEU A 158 -3.83 11.55 -12.34
C LEU A 158 -4.53 10.96 -11.10
N SER A 159 -4.06 11.28 -9.89
CA SER A 159 -4.65 10.80 -8.64
C SER A 159 -6.08 11.29 -8.42
N LYS A 160 -6.48 12.39 -9.07
CA LYS A 160 -7.84 12.95 -9.07
C LYS A 160 -8.83 12.13 -9.90
N ILE A 161 -8.36 11.19 -10.75
CA ILE A 161 -9.20 10.41 -11.66
C ILE A 161 -9.59 9.09 -11.01
N GLY A 162 -10.84 8.95 -10.61
CA GLY A 162 -11.34 7.79 -9.85
C GLY A 162 -11.38 6.49 -10.66
N ASP A 163 -11.46 6.55 -11.97
CA ASP A 163 -11.47 5.36 -12.86
C ASP A 163 -10.05 4.83 -13.18
N LEU A 164 -8.99 5.49 -12.67
CA LEU A 164 -7.60 5.03 -12.71
C LEU A 164 -7.18 4.46 -11.36
N LYS A 165 -6.21 3.56 -11.38
CA LYS A 165 -5.36 3.21 -10.24
C LYS A 165 -4.00 3.84 -10.48
N VAL A 166 -3.61 4.82 -9.68
CA VAL A 166 -2.34 5.54 -9.80
C VAL A 166 -1.43 5.13 -8.64
N ILE A 167 -0.21 4.73 -8.95
CA ILE A 167 0.79 4.36 -7.94
C ILE A 167 1.45 5.62 -7.40
N SER A 168 1.56 5.69 -6.07
CA SER A 168 2.12 6.84 -5.37
C SER A 168 3.61 7.05 -5.67
N ARG A 169 4.05 8.31 -5.50
CA ARG A 169 5.43 8.76 -5.75
C ARG A 169 6.47 7.92 -5.02
N THR A 170 6.26 7.63 -3.75
CA THR A 170 7.20 6.85 -2.91
C THR A 170 7.53 5.50 -3.55
N SER A 171 6.54 4.82 -4.13
CA SER A 171 6.73 3.50 -4.76
C SER A 171 7.53 3.54 -6.06
N VAL A 172 7.58 4.67 -6.77
CA VAL A 172 8.30 4.79 -8.05
C VAL A 172 9.70 5.37 -7.89
N MET A 173 9.99 6.09 -6.80
CA MET A 173 11.30 6.71 -6.54
C MET A 173 12.48 5.72 -6.57
N PRO A 174 12.38 4.45 -6.12
CA PRO A 174 13.46 3.48 -6.22
C PRO A 174 13.94 3.16 -7.64
N TYR A 175 13.17 3.55 -8.67
CA TYR A 175 13.52 3.34 -10.08
C TYR A 175 14.26 4.52 -10.72
N ARG A 176 14.53 5.59 -9.98
CA ARG A 176 15.28 6.76 -10.46
C ARG A 176 16.64 6.38 -11.02
N GLY A 177 16.90 6.77 -12.29
CA GLY A 177 18.18 6.56 -12.94
C GLY A 177 18.57 5.09 -13.16
N LYS A 178 17.63 4.16 -12.99
CA LYS A 178 17.84 2.73 -13.23
C LYS A 178 17.30 2.34 -14.60
N SER A 179 18.16 1.73 -15.40
CA SER A 179 17.77 1.03 -16.64
C SER A 179 17.10 -0.30 -16.27
N SER A 180 15.85 -0.23 -15.83
CA SER A 180 15.07 -1.42 -15.46
C SER A 180 14.09 -1.78 -16.57
N ASN A 181 13.79 -3.07 -16.73
CA ASN A 181 12.81 -3.55 -17.71
C ASN A 181 11.39 -3.11 -17.29
N VAL A 182 10.67 -2.43 -18.18
CA VAL A 182 9.31 -1.92 -17.97
C VAL A 182 8.34 -3.02 -17.49
N ARG A 183 8.48 -4.25 -18.01
CA ARG A 183 7.65 -5.40 -17.57
C ARG A 183 7.91 -5.79 -16.13
N GLU A 184 9.16 -5.74 -15.68
CA GLU A 184 9.54 -6.07 -14.30
C GLU A 184 9.01 -5.00 -13.35
N ILE A 185 9.13 -3.71 -13.73
CA ILE A 185 8.58 -2.59 -12.97
C ILE A 185 7.06 -2.72 -12.88
N GLY A 186 6.36 -2.94 -14.00
CA GLY A 186 4.91 -3.10 -14.04
C GLY A 186 4.42 -4.23 -13.15
N LYS A 187 5.13 -5.39 -13.17
CA LYS A 187 4.84 -6.52 -12.28
C LYS A 187 5.08 -6.18 -10.82
N ALA A 188 6.19 -5.52 -10.50
CA ALA A 188 6.57 -5.16 -9.14
C ALA A 188 5.63 -4.12 -8.50
N LEU A 189 5.09 -3.21 -9.31
CA LEU A 189 4.14 -2.18 -8.89
C LEU A 189 2.66 -2.60 -9.07
N GLY A 190 2.40 -3.69 -9.80
CA GLY A 190 1.05 -4.17 -10.08
C GLY A 190 0.27 -3.21 -10.96
N VAL A 191 0.89 -2.73 -12.06
CA VAL A 191 0.28 -1.80 -13.02
C VAL A 191 0.36 -2.30 -14.46
N GLY A 192 -0.64 -1.91 -15.27
CA GLY A 192 -0.72 -2.21 -16.70
C GLY A 192 0.00 -1.20 -17.59
N ALA A 193 0.26 0.01 -17.11
CA ALA A 193 0.93 1.06 -17.88
C ALA A 193 2.02 1.78 -17.08
N ILE A 194 3.04 2.24 -17.77
CA ILE A 194 4.14 3.03 -17.20
C ILE A 194 4.31 4.28 -18.07
N LEU A 195 4.40 5.44 -17.41
CA LEU A 195 4.80 6.70 -18.01
C LEU A 195 6.27 6.95 -17.67
N GLU A 196 7.08 7.11 -18.70
CA GLU A 196 8.48 7.54 -18.61
C GLU A 196 8.65 8.90 -19.26
N GLY A 197 9.68 9.64 -18.84
CA GLY A 197 9.95 10.94 -19.45
C GLY A 197 11.28 11.54 -19.07
N SER A 198 11.59 12.66 -19.74
CA SER A 198 12.74 13.49 -19.44
C SER A 198 12.36 14.96 -19.50
N VAL A 199 12.97 15.76 -18.62
CA VAL A 199 12.76 17.20 -18.52
C VAL A 199 14.08 17.92 -18.79
N ARG A 200 14.02 18.98 -19.60
CA ARG A 200 15.10 19.94 -19.75
C ARG A 200 14.56 21.35 -19.50
N ARG A 201 15.16 22.06 -18.59
CA ARG A 201 14.84 23.47 -18.34
C ARG A 201 16.02 24.35 -18.73
N SER A 202 15.76 25.47 -19.41
CA SER A 202 16.72 26.48 -19.74
C SER A 202 16.08 27.86 -19.55
N GLY A 203 16.42 28.53 -18.46
CA GLY A 203 15.75 29.78 -18.06
C GLY A 203 14.25 29.60 -17.86
N ASN A 204 13.46 30.30 -18.69
CA ASN A 204 11.99 30.24 -18.67
C ASN A 204 11.39 29.21 -19.63
N ARG A 205 12.20 28.40 -20.32
CA ARG A 205 11.72 27.36 -21.24
C ARG A 205 11.84 25.98 -20.65
N VAL A 206 10.81 25.18 -20.83
CA VAL A 206 10.71 23.80 -20.37
C VAL A 206 10.45 22.91 -21.59
N ARG A 207 11.30 21.92 -21.79
CA ARG A 207 11.10 20.83 -22.75
C ARG A 207 10.85 19.54 -21.99
N LEU A 208 9.74 18.89 -22.31
CA LEU A 208 9.33 17.65 -21.69
C LEU A 208 9.08 16.60 -22.79
N ASN A 209 9.76 15.46 -22.72
CA ASN A 209 9.50 14.29 -23.56
C ASN A 209 8.89 13.21 -22.68
N VAL A 210 7.79 12.62 -23.10
CA VAL A 210 7.09 11.59 -22.35
C VAL A 210 6.59 10.47 -23.26
N GLN A 211 6.56 9.26 -22.71
CA GLN A 211 6.03 8.09 -23.40
C GLN A 211 5.25 7.21 -22.43
N LEU A 212 4.09 6.74 -22.87
CA LEU A 212 3.25 5.78 -22.17
C LEU A 212 3.45 4.41 -22.79
N ILE A 213 3.78 3.42 -21.97
CA ILE A 213 4.18 2.07 -22.36
C ILE A 213 3.23 1.06 -21.70
N ASP A 214 2.75 0.08 -22.47
CA ASP A 214 2.06 -1.09 -21.93
C ASP A 214 3.07 -2.00 -21.22
N ALA A 215 2.94 -2.10 -19.89
CA ALA A 215 3.87 -2.86 -19.05
C ALA A 215 3.85 -4.38 -19.30
N SER A 216 2.87 -4.91 -20.04
CA SER A 216 2.77 -6.34 -20.30
C SER A 216 3.57 -6.83 -21.51
N ASN A 217 3.73 -5.98 -22.53
CA ASN A 217 4.36 -6.34 -23.82
C ASN A 217 5.43 -5.36 -24.28
N ASP A 218 5.65 -4.26 -23.54
CA ASP A 218 6.65 -3.23 -23.85
C ASP A 218 6.32 -2.44 -25.13
N GLU A 219 5.02 -2.35 -25.47
CA GLU A 219 4.56 -1.57 -26.62
C GLU A 219 4.29 -0.11 -26.19
N HIS A 220 4.78 0.83 -27.00
CA HIS A 220 4.47 2.24 -26.82
C HIS A 220 2.99 2.49 -27.18
N LEU A 221 2.19 2.85 -26.17
CA LEU A 221 0.81 3.24 -26.37
C LEU A 221 0.71 4.64 -26.95
N TRP A 222 1.64 5.51 -26.55
CA TRP A 222 1.66 6.91 -26.92
C TRP A 222 3.00 7.56 -26.56
N ALA A 223 3.43 8.58 -27.31
CA ALA A 223 4.57 9.44 -27.00
C ALA A 223 4.28 10.88 -27.42
N SER A 224 4.85 11.86 -26.72
CA SER A 224 4.70 13.30 -27.04
C SER A 224 5.85 14.13 -26.52
N ASP A 225 6.12 15.20 -27.26
CA ASP A 225 7.10 16.22 -26.93
C ASP A 225 6.40 17.56 -26.68
N TYR A 226 6.81 18.25 -25.64
CA TYR A 226 6.37 19.60 -25.29
C TYR A 226 7.55 20.53 -25.24
N ASP A 227 7.41 21.74 -25.78
CA ASP A 227 8.38 22.84 -25.66
C ASP A 227 7.57 24.11 -25.39
N ARG A 228 7.56 24.58 -24.16
CA ARG A 228 6.70 25.66 -23.64
C ARG A 228 7.45 26.57 -22.69
N GLU A 229 6.83 27.70 -22.36
CA GLU A 229 7.28 28.53 -21.25
C GLU A 229 6.90 27.92 -19.90
N LEU A 230 7.63 28.29 -18.84
CA LEU A 230 7.38 27.81 -17.46
C LEU A 230 5.96 28.14 -16.99
N THR A 231 5.40 29.28 -17.40
CA THR A 231 4.02 29.69 -17.11
C THR A 231 2.96 28.76 -17.72
N ASP A 232 3.32 28.00 -18.76
CA ASP A 232 2.44 27.08 -19.46
C ASP A 232 2.57 25.62 -18.98
N VAL A 233 3.40 25.39 -17.96
CA VAL A 233 3.66 24.03 -17.47
C VAL A 233 2.38 23.31 -17.02
N PHE A 234 1.46 24.04 -16.40
CA PHE A 234 0.16 23.49 -15.96
C PHE A 234 -0.72 23.05 -17.15
N ALA A 235 -0.63 23.74 -18.28
CA ALA A 235 -1.33 23.31 -19.50
C ALA A 235 -0.77 21.99 -20.06
N ILE A 236 0.56 21.76 -19.92
CA ILE A 236 1.17 20.47 -20.29
C ILE A 236 0.65 19.36 -19.38
N GLN A 237 0.61 19.58 -18.07
CA GLN A 237 0.14 18.59 -17.10
C GLN A 237 -1.33 18.20 -17.34
N THR A 238 -2.18 19.18 -17.64
CA THR A 238 -3.60 18.95 -18.00
C THR A 238 -3.74 18.13 -19.29
N ASP A 239 -3.00 18.50 -20.36
CA ASP A 239 -3.01 17.76 -21.62
C ASP A 239 -2.51 16.31 -21.47
N LEU A 240 -1.46 16.12 -20.66
CA LEU A 240 -0.94 14.79 -20.32
C LEU A 240 -1.97 13.93 -19.59
N ALA A 241 -2.60 14.47 -18.57
CA ALA A 241 -3.62 13.75 -17.82
C ALA A 241 -4.78 13.32 -18.71
N GLN A 242 -5.22 14.20 -19.63
CA GLN A 242 -6.26 13.89 -20.61
C GLN A 242 -5.83 12.78 -21.58
N LYS A 243 -4.64 12.90 -22.18
CA LYS A 243 -4.13 11.90 -23.16
C LYS A 243 -3.91 10.53 -22.51
N ILE A 244 -3.41 10.49 -21.29
CA ILE A 244 -3.26 9.24 -20.53
C ILE A 244 -4.62 8.61 -20.27
N THR A 245 -5.61 9.42 -19.85
CA THR A 245 -6.99 8.98 -19.60
C THR A 245 -7.60 8.35 -20.86
N ASP A 246 -7.43 9.00 -22.00
CA ASP A 246 -7.93 8.52 -23.28
C ASP A 246 -7.22 7.22 -23.72
N ALA A 247 -5.89 7.16 -23.58
CA ALA A 247 -5.09 5.98 -23.93
C ALA A 247 -5.45 4.75 -23.08
N LEU A 248 -5.72 4.96 -21.80
CA LEU A 248 -6.13 3.91 -20.86
C LEU A 248 -7.65 3.66 -20.86
N GLN A 249 -8.42 4.36 -21.73
CA GLN A 249 -9.87 4.27 -21.80
C GLN A 249 -10.56 4.49 -20.45
N ALA A 250 -9.98 5.35 -19.62
CA ALA A 250 -10.56 5.73 -18.35
C ALA A 250 -11.64 6.80 -18.54
N LYS A 251 -12.60 6.83 -17.60
CA LYS A 251 -13.66 7.83 -17.62
C LYS A 251 -13.19 9.05 -16.81
N LEU A 252 -13.31 10.21 -17.41
CA LEU A 252 -13.05 11.50 -16.76
C LEU A 252 -14.38 12.22 -16.60
N SER A 253 -14.81 12.44 -15.36
CA SER A 253 -16.02 13.19 -15.06
C SER A 253 -15.80 14.70 -15.26
N PRO A 254 -16.86 15.50 -15.51
CA PRO A 254 -16.73 16.96 -15.61
C PRO A 254 -16.10 17.62 -14.37
N GLY A 255 -16.38 17.08 -13.18
CA GLY A 255 -15.80 17.57 -11.91
C GLY A 255 -14.31 17.31 -11.84
N GLU A 256 -13.84 16.09 -12.12
CA GLU A 256 -12.43 15.73 -12.16
C GLU A 256 -11.69 16.59 -13.23
N LYS A 257 -12.29 16.74 -14.40
CA LYS A 257 -11.73 17.59 -15.44
C LYS A 257 -11.52 19.04 -14.98
N SER A 258 -12.52 19.63 -14.34
CA SER A 258 -12.43 21.00 -13.79
C SER A 258 -11.33 21.13 -12.72
N GLN A 259 -11.13 20.09 -11.89
CA GLN A 259 -10.05 20.09 -10.88
C GLN A 259 -8.66 19.96 -11.51
N ILE A 260 -8.51 19.17 -12.57
CA ILE A 260 -7.24 18.99 -13.29
C ILE A 260 -6.87 20.26 -14.09
N GLU A 261 -7.87 20.96 -14.65
CA GLU A 261 -7.66 22.20 -15.43
C GLU A 261 -7.35 23.43 -14.57
N ARG A 262 -7.53 23.34 -13.24
CA ARG A 262 -7.28 24.45 -12.32
C ARG A 262 -5.79 24.67 -12.13
N LYS A 263 -5.32 25.87 -12.45
CA LYS A 263 -3.95 26.29 -12.15
C LYS A 263 -3.81 26.60 -10.65
N PRO A 264 -2.79 26.06 -9.96
CA PRO A 264 -2.59 26.30 -8.53
C PRO A 264 -2.05 27.71 -8.24
N THR A 265 -1.28 28.32 -9.14
CA THR A 265 -0.77 29.69 -9.07
C THR A 265 -0.45 30.23 -10.47
N GLU A 266 -0.50 31.54 -10.66
CA GLU A 266 0.02 32.22 -11.86
C GLU A 266 1.47 32.72 -11.67
N ASN A 267 2.03 32.61 -10.47
CA ASN A 267 3.38 33.06 -10.14
C ASN A 267 4.39 31.92 -10.26
N GLY A 268 5.23 31.96 -11.30
CA GLY A 268 6.23 30.92 -11.57
C GLY A 268 7.31 30.80 -10.48
N GLU A 269 7.69 31.93 -9.80
CA GLU A 269 8.66 31.88 -8.70
C GLU A 269 8.04 31.24 -7.44
N ALA A 270 6.76 31.56 -7.16
CA ALA A 270 6.02 30.90 -6.08
C ALA A 270 5.90 29.39 -6.31
N TYR A 271 5.64 28.99 -7.55
CA TYR A 271 5.59 27.58 -7.94
C TYR A 271 6.93 26.87 -7.73
N LEU A 272 8.05 27.48 -8.14
CA LEU A 272 9.37 26.89 -7.94
C LEU A 272 9.71 26.69 -6.45
N ALA A 273 9.44 27.72 -5.63
CA ALA A 273 9.64 27.62 -4.17
C ALA A 273 8.74 26.52 -3.55
N PHE A 274 7.49 26.40 -4.02
CA PHE A 274 6.58 25.34 -3.60
C PHE A 274 7.10 23.94 -3.95
N VAL A 275 7.56 23.72 -5.18
CA VAL A 275 8.09 22.43 -5.65
C VAL A 275 9.32 22.01 -4.83
N GLU A 276 10.24 22.92 -4.56
CA GLU A 276 11.42 22.66 -3.75
C GLU A 276 11.02 22.34 -2.29
N ALA A 277 10.10 23.13 -1.70
CA ALA A 277 9.54 22.86 -0.38
C ALA A 277 8.95 21.46 -0.27
N HIS A 278 8.12 21.08 -1.25
CA HIS A 278 7.44 19.80 -1.26
C HIS A 278 8.43 18.63 -1.40
N ASN A 279 9.46 18.76 -2.22
CA ASN A 279 10.51 17.74 -2.30
C ASN A 279 11.27 17.56 -0.98
N LEU A 280 11.57 18.64 -0.26
CA LEU A 280 12.23 18.56 1.04
C LEU A 280 11.31 18.00 2.13
N SER A 281 10.01 18.28 2.09
CA SER A 281 9.02 17.77 3.05
C SER A 281 8.87 16.24 3.00
N CYS A 282 9.24 15.61 1.90
CA CYS A 282 9.25 14.14 1.78
C CYS A 282 10.35 13.46 2.62
N ALA A 283 11.29 14.22 3.20
CA ALA A 283 12.31 13.70 4.13
C ALA A 283 11.78 13.67 5.57
N PHE A 284 10.73 12.93 5.82
CA PHE A 284 9.91 12.92 7.05
C PHE A 284 10.68 12.72 8.37
N GLU A 285 11.88 12.15 8.33
CA GLU A 285 12.72 11.88 9.50
C GLU A 285 13.82 12.93 9.72
N ASP A 286 14.00 13.87 8.79
CA ASP A 286 15.08 14.86 8.81
C ASP A 286 14.54 16.24 9.18
N LEU A 287 14.53 16.55 10.49
CA LEU A 287 13.99 17.83 11.00
C LEU A 287 14.64 19.07 10.35
N GLU A 288 15.92 19.01 9.98
CA GLU A 288 16.59 20.16 9.35
C GLU A 288 16.08 20.41 7.92
N LYS A 289 15.82 19.33 7.16
CA LYS A 289 15.17 19.48 5.85
C LYS A 289 13.72 19.93 5.98
N LEU A 290 13.00 19.46 6.99
CA LEU A 290 11.63 19.94 7.26
C LEU A 290 11.61 21.43 7.59
N LYS A 291 12.57 21.94 8.36
CA LYS A 291 12.71 23.38 8.63
C LYS A 291 13.06 24.20 7.37
N GLN A 292 13.89 23.65 6.48
CA GLN A 292 14.15 24.28 5.18
C GLN A 292 12.89 24.31 4.32
N SER A 293 12.12 23.23 4.31
CA SER A 293 10.83 23.17 3.67
C SER A 293 9.84 24.22 4.22
N GLU A 294 9.79 24.42 5.54
CA GLU A 294 8.99 25.51 6.16
C GLU A 294 9.32 26.87 5.55
N GLN A 295 10.61 27.22 5.44
CA GLN A 295 11.06 28.50 4.88
C GLN A 295 10.64 28.68 3.42
N LEU A 296 10.74 27.62 2.63
CA LEU A 296 10.37 27.64 1.22
C LEU A 296 8.86 27.72 1.01
N TYR A 297 8.04 27.04 1.82
CA TYR A 297 6.59 27.25 1.79
C TYR A 297 6.20 28.67 2.19
N GLN A 298 6.84 29.24 3.21
CA GLN A 298 6.65 30.65 3.57
C GLN A 298 6.99 31.57 2.39
N ARG A 299 8.11 31.30 1.72
CA ARG A 299 8.52 32.08 0.54
C ARG A 299 7.52 31.94 -0.62
N ALA A 300 6.99 30.78 -0.89
CA ALA A 300 5.95 30.57 -1.90
C ALA A 300 4.69 31.38 -1.59
N ILE A 301 4.27 31.41 -0.32
CA ILE A 301 3.09 32.16 0.15
C ILE A 301 3.33 33.70 0.17
N GLU A 302 4.56 34.17 0.42
CA GLU A 302 4.92 35.57 0.29
C GLU A 302 4.84 36.03 -1.17
N LEU A 303 5.28 35.20 -2.11
CA LEU A 303 5.25 35.48 -3.55
C LEU A 303 3.83 35.42 -4.13
N ASP A 304 3.01 34.53 -3.63
CA ASP A 304 1.58 34.42 -3.97
C ASP A 304 0.73 34.10 -2.72
N PRO A 305 0.18 35.13 -2.06
CA PRO A 305 -0.66 34.95 -0.86
C PRO A 305 -1.95 34.16 -1.09
N ASN A 306 -2.35 33.92 -2.33
CA ASN A 306 -3.54 33.16 -2.71
C ASN A 306 -3.23 31.72 -3.16
N PHE A 307 -1.98 31.28 -3.04
CA PHE A 307 -1.56 29.92 -3.41
C PHE A 307 -2.07 28.89 -2.39
N ALA A 308 -3.37 28.55 -2.50
CA ALA A 308 -4.07 27.69 -1.54
C ALA A 308 -3.42 26.32 -1.38
N LEU A 309 -2.91 25.72 -2.47
CA LEU A 309 -2.23 24.41 -2.41
C LEU A 309 -0.93 24.48 -1.59
N ALA A 310 -0.12 25.54 -1.75
CA ALA A 310 1.09 25.71 -0.95
C ALA A 310 0.77 25.89 0.54
N ILE A 311 -0.30 26.63 0.85
CA ILE A 311 -0.77 26.82 2.23
C ILE A 311 -1.26 25.50 2.83
N ALA A 312 -1.98 24.67 2.06
CA ALA A 312 -2.46 23.35 2.48
C ALA A 312 -1.28 22.41 2.80
N ARG A 313 -0.33 22.27 1.88
CA ARG A 313 0.86 21.42 2.08
C ARG A 313 1.74 21.90 3.23
N TYR A 314 1.80 23.21 3.46
CA TYR A 314 2.47 23.75 4.63
C TYR A 314 1.77 23.35 5.95
N SER A 315 0.44 23.35 5.97
CA SER A 315 -0.32 22.85 7.13
C SER A 315 -0.05 21.36 7.41
N GLU A 316 0.05 20.54 6.37
CA GLU A 316 0.38 19.11 6.52
C GLU A 316 1.78 18.93 7.12
N LEU A 317 2.78 19.69 6.63
CA LEU A 317 4.14 19.69 7.17
C LEU A 317 4.15 20.07 8.66
N GLU A 318 3.44 21.14 9.04
CA GLU A 318 3.33 21.57 10.45
C GLU A 318 2.67 20.49 11.32
N SER A 319 1.62 19.85 10.81
CA SER A 319 0.93 18.77 11.51
C SER A 319 1.83 17.54 11.70
N TRP A 320 2.67 17.23 10.71
CA TRP A 320 3.66 16.16 10.83
C TRP A 320 4.73 16.48 11.88
N ILE A 321 5.23 17.74 11.90
CA ILE A 321 6.20 18.18 12.91
C ILE A 321 5.58 18.16 14.31
N VAL A 322 4.30 18.53 14.45
CA VAL A 322 3.54 18.39 15.71
C VAL A 322 3.52 16.95 16.18
N HIS A 323 3.26 16.01 15.26
CA HIS A 323 3.16 14.60 15.60
C HIS A 323 4.50 14.01 16.02
N THR A 324 5.58 14.38 15.33
CA THR A 324 6.87 13.67 15.45
C THR A 324 7.89 14.41 16.34
N PHE A 325 8.00 15.73 16.22
CA PHE A 325 9.14 16.46 16.79
C PHE A 325 8.77 17.53 17.82
N ASP A 326 7.69 18.30 17.58
CA ASP A 326 7.37 19.50 18.36
C ASP A 326 5.86 19.61 18.64
N PRO A 327 5.35 18.91 19.68
CA PRO A 327 3.92 18.89 20.01
C PRO A 327 3.45 20.15 20.78
N THR A 328 3.98 21.33 20.46
CA THR A 328 3.60 22.57 21.12
C THR A 328 2.22 23.07 20.67
N ALA A 329 1.51 23.78 21.57
CA ALA A 329 0.21 24.38 21.25
C ALA A 329 0.33 25.43 20.13
N ALA A 330 1.42 26.18 20.08
CA ALA A 330 1.66 27.19 19.05
C ALA A 330 1.76 26.57 17.65
N ARG A 331 2.45 25.44 17.52
CA ARG A 331 2.59 24.73 16.23
C ARG A 331 1.28 24.08 15.80
N ARG A 332 0.54 23.48 16.73
CA ARG A 332 -0.83 22.98 16.44
C ARG A 332 -1.75 24.06 15.91
N GLU A 333 -1.74 25.24 16.55
CA GLU A 333 -2.52 26.40 16.10
C GLU A 333 -2.10 26.89 14.72
N LYS A 334 -0.79 26.91 14.43
CA LYS A 334 -0.25 27.26 13.12
C LYS A 334 -0.77 26.31 12.04
N ALA A 335 -0.68 25.01 12.25
CA ALA A 335 -1.18 23.99 11.33
C ALA A 335 -2.67 24.18 11.02
N ARG A 336 -3.49 24.38 12.07
CA ARG A 336 -4.93 24.62 11.94
C ARG A 336 -5.23 25.89 11.15
N THR A 337 -4.60 26.99 11.50
CA THR A 337 -4.79 28.29 10.83
C THR A 337 -4.44 28.24 9.35
N LEU A 338 -3.38 27.53 8.98
CA LEU A 338 -2.98 27.32 7.58
C LEU A 338 -4.06 26.51 6.82
N ALA A 339 -4.53 25.40 7.38
CA ALA A 339 -5.58 24.58 6.75
C ALA A 339 -6.88 25.39 6.54
N GLU A 340 -7.30 26.17 7.57
CA GLU A 340 -8.48 27.03 7.49
C GLU A 340 -8.32 28.11 6.41
N ARG A 341 -7.14 28.74 6.33
CA ARG A 341 -6.83 29.73 5.29
C ARG A 341 -6.88 29.11 3.89
N ALA A 342 -6.32 27.92 3.69
CA ALA A 342 -6.39 27.23 2.40
C ALA A 342 -7.84 27.01 1.97
N LEU A 343 -8.70 26.57 2.88
CA LEU A 343 -10.13 26.35 2.63
C LEU A 343 -10.93 27.65 2.46
N GLN A 344 -10.53 28.74 3.09
CA GLN A 344 -11.13 30.06 2.81
C GLN A 344 -10.83 30.53 1.38
N LEU A 345 -9.62 30.27 0.88
CA LEU A 345 -9.23 30.61 -0.48
C LEU A 345 -9.88 29.69 -1.52
N GLN A 346 -9.89 28.38 -1.24
CA GLN A 346 -10.46 27.35 -2.13
C GLN A 346 -11.23 26.31 -1.31
N PRO A 347 -12.54 26.50 -1.08
CA PRO A 347 -13.35 25.62 -0.25
C PRO A 347 -13.52 24.19 -0.80
N ASP A 348 -13.26 23.97 -2.07
CA ASP A 348 -13.37 22.68 -2.77
C ASP A 348 -12.00 22.05 -3.07
N LEU A 349 -10.90 22.58 -2.50
CA LEU A 349 -9.55 22.03 -2.68
C LEU A 349 -9.39 20.75 -1.83
N PRO A 350 -9.25 19.56 -2.45
CA PRO A 350 -9.16 18.30 -1.69
C PRO A 350 -7.94 18.25 -0.77
N GLU A 351 -6.81 18.82 -1.20
CA GLU A 351 -5.57 18.90 -0.43
C GLU A 351 -5.75 19.77 0.83
N ALA A 352 -6.59 20.80 0.79
CA ALA A 352 -6.88 21.61 1.98
C ALA A 352 -7.78 20.86 2.98
N HIS A 353 -8.70 20.01 2.50
CA HIS A 353 -9.46 19.10 3.36
C HIS A 353 -8.55 18.03 3.96
N LEU A 354 -7.61 17.48 3.19
CA LEU A 354 -6.60 16.55 3.71
C LEU A 354 -5.81 17.21 4.84
N ALA A 355 -5.26 18.40 4.62
CA ALA A 355 -4.50 19.17 5.60
C ALA A 355 -5.29 19.43 6.89
N ARG A 356 -6.57 19.82 6.78
CA ARG A 356 -7.44 20.03 7.94
C ARG A 356 -7.73 18.71 8.68
N GLY A 357 -7.95 17.62 7.94
CA GLY A 357 -8.10 16.29 8.52
C GLY A 357 -6.88 15.85 9.31
N VAL A 358 -5.67 16.05 8.77
CA VAL A 358 -4.40 15.73 9.44
C VAL A 358 -4.21 16.61 10.70
N SER A 359 -4.56 17.88 10.64
CA SER A 359 -4.47 18.78 11.80
C SER A 359 -5.43 18.35 12.93
N TYR A 360 -6.65 17.92 12.63
CA TYR A 360 -7.56 17.33 13.62
C TYR A 360 -7.07 16.00 14.18
N TYR A 361 -6.44 15.17 13.35
CA TYR A 361 -5.95 13.85 13.74
C TYR A 361 -4.73 13.94 14.65
N TYR A 362 -3.69 14.65 14.22
CA TYR A 362 -2.42 14.76 14.97
C TYR A 362 -2.43 15.89 16.02
N GLY A 363 -3.16 16.97 15.75
CA GLY A 363 -3.20 18.13 16.65
C GLY A 363 -4.14 17.93 17.83
N ASP A 364 -5.36 17.49 17.57
CA ASP A 364 -6.47 17.52 18.54
C ASP A 364 -6.97 16.13 18.94
N ASN A 365 -6.48 15.02 18.33
CA ASN A 365 -7.05 13.67 18.45
C ASN A 365 -8.58 13.64 18.23
N ASN A 366 -9.06 14.54 17.35
CA ASN A 366 -10.49 14.65 17.01
C ASN A 366 -10.82 13.75 15.80
N TYR A 367 -10.99 12.47 16.07
CA TYR A 367 -11.16 11.43 15.05
C TYR A 367 -12.40 11.66 14.16
N ASP A 368 -13.51 12.11 14.73
CA ASP A 368 -14.75 12.32 13.98
C ASP A 368 -14.66 13.52 13.04
N ALA A 369 -14.04 14.60 13.47
CA ALA A 369 -13.79 15.76 12.61
C ALA A 369 -12.78 15.41 11.50
N ALA A 370 -11.71 14.70 11.83
CA ALA A 370 -10.70 14.25 10.87
C ALA A 370 -11.31 13.37 9.77
N LEU A 371 -12.14 12.37 10.14
CA LEU A 371 -12.79 11.48 9.17
C LEU A 371 -13.68 12.24 8.18
N LYS A 372 -14.46 13.23 8.64
CA LYS A 372 -15.30 14.05 7.75
C LYS A 372 -14.47 14.78 6.70
N GLU A 373 -13.33 15.32 7.08
CA GLU A 373 -12.41 16.00 6.16
C GLU A 373 -11.75 15.01 5.21
N PHE A 374 -11.29 13.87 5.71
CA PHE A 374 -10.69 12.83 4.87
C PHE A 374 -11.69 12.22 3.88
N GLU A 375 -12.97 12.08 4.22
CA GLU A 375 -14.02 11.65 3.29
C GLU A 375 -14.24 12.66 2.15
N ILE A 376 -14.09 13.96 2.43
CA ILE A 376 -14.15 15.00 1.38
C ILE A 376 -12.90 14.92 0.51
N ALA A 377 -11.72 14.87 1.13
CA ALA A 377 -10.44 14.74 0.42
C ALA A 377 -10.41 13.49 -0.46
N GLN A 378 -10.89 12.34 0.03
CA GLN A 378 -10.94 11.07 -0.71
C GLN A 378 -11.76 11.15 -1.99
N ARG A 379 -12.87 11.93 -2.00
CA ARG A 379 -13.66 12.12 -3.22
C ARG A 379 -12.93 12.89 -4.29
N GLY A 380 -12.05 13.83 -3.90
CA GLY A 380 -11.24 14.62 -4.82
C GLY A 380 -9.89 14.00 -5.17
N LEU A 381 -9.36 13.13 -4.31
CA LEU A 381 -8.06 12.44 -4.42
C LEU A 381 -8.24 10.92 -4.20
N PRO A 382 -9.00 10.22 -5.05
CA PRO A 382 -9.33 8.81 -4.85
C PRO A 382 -8.14 7.85 -4.95
N ASN A 383 -6.99 8.31 -5.42
CA ASN A 383 -5.76 7.54 -5.52
C ASN A 383 -4.67 7.99 -4.53
N GLU A 384 -5.00 8.89 -3.59
CA GLU A 384 -4.05 9.31 -2.57
C GLU A 384 -3.97 8.25 -1.45
N SER A 385 -2.84 7.55 -1.37
CA SER A 385 -2.60 6.44 -0.43
C SER A 385 -2.72 6.87 1.03
N GLU A 386 -2.23 8.06 1.37
CA GLU A 386 -2.20 8.56 2.74
C GLU A 386 -3.61 8.77 3.31
N ILE A 387 -4.58 9.17 2.49
CA ILE A 387 -5.96 9.34 2.92
C ILE A 387 -6.52 8.02 3.45
N TYR A 388 -6.30 6.92 2.72
CA TYR A 388 -6.74 5.58 3.14
C TYR A 388 -5.99 5.11 4.38
N LEU A 389 -4.70 5.45 4.50
CA LEU A 389 -3.91 5.16 5.69
C LEU A 389 -4.49 5.87 6.92
N TYR A 390 -4.77 7.17 6.84
CA TYR A 390 -5.35 7.94 7.95
C TYR A 390 -6.75 7.46 8.31
N ILE A 391 -7.62 7.23 7.33
CA ILE A 391 -8.96 6.68 7.58
C ILE A 391 -8.84 5.32 8.27
N GLY A 392 -7.99 4.42 7.78
CA GLY A 392 -7.77 3.11 8.36
C GLY A 392 -7.23 3.18 9.79
N ALA A 393 -6.27 4.08 10.07
CA ALA A 393 -5.72 4.30 11.39
C ALA A 393 -6.77 4.81 12.39
N ILE A 394 -7.62 5.74 11.97
CA ILE A 394 -8.71 6.25 12.82
C ILE A 394 -9.77 5.18 13.05
N GLN A 395 -10.19 4.46 12.01
CA GLN A 395 -11.18 3.37 12.15
C GLN A 395 -10.69 2.27 13.09
N ARG A 396 -9.39 1.94 13.10
CA ARG A 396 -8.75 1.06 14.09
C ARG A 396 -8.97 1.60 15.51
N ARG A 397 -8.73 2.90 15.74
CA ARG A 397 -8.94 3.55 17.04
C ARG A 397 -10.42 3.56 17.44
N GLN A 398 -11.34 3.64 16.48
CA GLN A 398 -12.78 3.50 16.72
C GLN A 398 -13.25 2.04 16.88
N GLY A 399 -12.37 1.05 16.81
CA GLY A 399 -12.71 -0.37 16.88
C GLY A 399 -13.39 -0.94 15.63
N LYS A 400 -13.40 -0.20 14.53
CA LYS A 400 -13.93 -0.61 13.22
C LYS A 400 -12.88 -1.38 12.43
N TRP A 401 -12.55 -2.57 12.94
CA TRP A 401 -11.39 -3.36 12.47
C TRP A 401 -11.48 -3.82 11.02
N ALA A 402 -12.68 -4.18 10.55
CA ALA A 402 -12.89 -4.65 9.18
C ALA A 402 -12.69 -3.52 8.17
N GLU A 403 -13.31 -2.36 8.42
CA GLU A 403 -13.19 -1.16 7.61
C GLU A 403 -11.76 -0.62 7.62
N SER A 404 -11.12 -0.61 8.79
CA SER A 404 -9.71 -0.25 8.96
C SER A 404 -8.82 -1.13 8.08
N THR A 405 -9.00 -2.46 8.14
CA THR A 405 -8.21 -3.39 7.34
C THR A 405 -8.39 -3.14 5.84
N ALA A 406 -9.63 -2.94 5.38
CA ALA A 406 -9.92 -2.67 3.97
C ALA A 406 -9.24 -1.38 3.47
N ASN A 407 -9.28 -0.30 4.27
CA ASN A 407 -8.61 0.95 3.92
C ASN A 407 -7.07 0.81 3.93
N LEU A 408 -6.51 0.10 4.90
CA LEU A 408 -5.06 -0.16 4.94
C LEU A 408 -4.60 -1.06 3.77
N GLU A 409 -5.37 -2.07 3.39
CA GLU A 409 -5.11 -2.87 2.17
C GLU A 409 -5.18 -2.00 0.90
N LYS A 410 -6.12 -1.05 0.84
CA LYS A 410 -6.20 -0.08 -0.27
C LYS A 410 -4.97 0.82 -0.30
N ALA A 411 -4.53 1.36 0.85
CA ALA A 411 -3.32 2.16 0.96
C ALA A 411 -2.08 1.39 0.44
N VAL A 412 -1.90 0.14 0.88
CA VAL A 412 -0.81 -0.74 0.38
C VAL A 412 -0.93 -0.98 -1.13
N SER A 413 -2.13 -1.10 -1.68
CA SER A 413 -2.32 -1.31 -3.13
C SER A 413 -1.94 -0.11 -3.97
N LEU A 414 -2.09 1.12 -3.43
CA LEU A 414 -1.71 2.37 -4.07
C LEU A 414 -0.24 2.73 -3.84
N ASN A 415 0.34 2.26 -2.72
CA ASN A 415 1.74 2.52 -2.37
C ASN A 415 2.48 1.23 -1.97
N PRO A 416 2.69 0.27 -2.92
CA PRO A 416 3.18 -1.07 -2.61
C PRO A 416 4.66 -1.14 -2.22
N LYS A 417 5.43 -0.06 -2.44
CA LYS A 417 6.87 0.05 -2.11
C LYS A 417 7.14 1.01 -0.95
N ASP A 418 6.14 1.28 -0.14
CA ASP A 418 6.26 2.05 1.08
C ASP A 418 6.08 1.14 2.30
N ALA A 419 7.01 1.24 3.24
CA ALA A 419 6.98 0.43 4.45
C ALA A 419 5.86 0.87 5.41
N TRP A 420 5.48 2.15 5.40
CA TRP A 420 4.55 2.72 6.38
C TRP A 420 3.12 2.13 6.30
N PRO A 421 2.47 2.04 5.12
CA PRO A 421 1.19 1.33 4.99
C PRO A 421 1.28 -0.16 5.35
N LEU A 422 2.41 -0.82 5.00
CA LEU A 422 2.64 -2.24 5.32
C LEU A 422 2.76 -2.47 6.82
N GLN A 423 3.47 -1.60 7.54
CA GLN A 423 3.58 -1.65 9.01
C GLN A 423 2.22 -1.46 9.67
N ASN A 424 1.44 -0.45 9.23
CA ASN A 424 0.11 -0.20 9.77
C ASN A 424 -0.85 -1.37 9.53
N LEU A 425 -0.77 -2.01 8.36
CA LEU A 425 -1.55 -3.21 8.05
C LEU A 425 -1.12 -4.40 8.93
N SER A 426 0.19 -4.57 9.15
CA SER A 426 0.75 -5.59 10.05
C SER A 426 0.25 -5.40 11.47
N LEU A 427 0.28 -4.17 12.01
CA LEU A 427 -0.25 -3.84 13.35
C LEU A 427 -1.75 -4.17 13.46
N ASN A 428 -2.53 -3.88 12.41
CA ASN A 428 -3.95 -4.21 12.40
C ASN A 428 -4.19 -5.72 12.50
N TYR A 429 -3.48 -6.51 11.68
CA TYR A 429 -3.56 -7.97 11.75
C TYR A 429 -3.03 -8.54 13.06
N GLN A 430 -2.00 -7.92 13.67
CA GLN A 430 -1.49 -8.27 14.99
C GLN A 430 -2.57 -8.16 16.08
N MET A 431 -3.26 -7.01 16.13
CA MET A 431 -4.35 -6.78 17.10
C MET A 431 -5.49 -7.79 16.91
N LEU A 432 -5.78 -8.17 15.67
CA LEU A 432 -6.75 -9.21 15.31
C LEU A 432 -6.20 -10.65 15.49
N ARG A 433 -4.97 -10.81 15.95
CA ARG A 433 -4.26 -12.10 16.11
C ARG A 433 -4.16 -12.92 14.82
N ASN A 434 -4.22 -12.26 13.67
CA ASN A 434 -3.94 -12.87 12.37
C ASN A 434 -2.43 -12.76 12.09
N PHE A 435 -1.63 -13.51 12.86
CA PHE A 435 -0.18 -13.42 12.80
C PHE A 435 0.40 -13.82 11.44
N ALA A 436 -0.25 -14.72 10.69
CA ALA A 436 0.19 -15.09 9.35
C ALA A 436 0.20 -13.88 8.41
N LYS A 437 -0.92 -13.14 8.32
CA LYS A 437 -1.02 -11.94 7.49
C LYS A 437 -0.17 -10.77 8.04
N ALA A 438 -0.06 -10.65 9.36
CA ALA A 438 0.80 -9.66 9.97
C ALA A 438 2.26 -9.88 9.58
N ASN A 439 2.74 -11.13 9.63
CA ASN A 439 4.09 -11.51 9.23
C ASN A 439 4.31 -11.27 7.72
N GLU A 440 3.35 -11.64 6.85
CA GLU A 440 3.44 -11.37 5.41
C GLU A 440 3.63 -9.88 5.12
N ALA A 441 2.85 -9.00 5.76
CA ALA A 441 2.94 -7.57 5.55
C ALA A 441 4.29 -7.00 6.02
N ILE A 442 4.74 -7.37 7.23
CA ILE A 442 5.98 -6.84 7.78
C ILE A 442 7.23 -7.39 7.08
N ASP A 443 7.21 -8.63 6.60
CA ASP A 443 8.30 -9.21 5.83
C ASP A 443 8.47 -8.47 4.48
N ARG A 444 7.37 -8.03 3.87
CA ARG A 444 7.42 -7.16 2.70
C ARG A 444 8.05 -5.79 3.04
N ALA A 445 7.72 -5.20 4.19
CA ALA A 445 8.32 -3.94 4.61
C ALA A 445 9.83 -4.07 4.84
N ILE A 446 10.28 -5.13 5.52
CA ILE A 446 11.71 -5.43 5.72
C ILE A 446 12.43 -5.66 4.37
N ALA A 447 11.78 -6.32 3.41
CA ALA A 447 12.36 -6.55 2.10
C ALA A 447 12.55 -5.26 1.27
N LEU A 448 11.80 -4.20 1.58
CA LEU A 448 11.97 -2.88 0.94
C LEU A 448 13.24 -2.18 1.44
N ASP A 449 13.47 -2.19 2.74
CA ASP A 449 14.68 -1.69 3.38
C ASP A 449 15.06 -2.59 4.58
N PRO A 450 16.00 -3.54 4.40
CA PRO A 450 16.47 -4.40 5.48
C PRO A 450 17.24 -3.67 6.57
N THR A 451 17.59 -2.39 6.37
CA THR A 451 18.33 -1.58 7.33
C THR A 451 17.45 -0.63 8.14
N ALA A 452 16.13 -0.53 7.82
CA ALA A 452 15.19 0.28 8.58
C ALA A 452 14.87 -0.36 9.93
N PHE A 453 14.90 0.45 10.99
CA PHE A 453 14.67 -0.01 12.37
C PHE A 453 13.21 -0.43 12.61
N GLU A 454 12.26 0.38 12.19
CA GLU A 454 10.84 0.25 12.55
C GLU A 454 10.19 -1.07 12.07
N PRO A 455 10.42 -1.56 10.83
CA PRO A 455 9.89 -2.86 10.43
C PRO A 455 10.44 -4.03 11.25
N TRP A 456 11.72 -3.98 11.65
CA TRP A 456 12.32 -4.99 12.51
C TRP A 456 11.76 -4.94 13.92
N GLU A 457 11.48 -3.76 14.47
CA GLU A 457 10.82 -3.61 15.76
C GLU A 457 9.43 -4.27 15.76
N VAL A 458 8.61 -3.98 14.73
CA VAL A 458 7.29 -4.61 14.58
C VAL A 458 7.41 -6.13 14.44
N LYS A 459 8.37 -6.62 13.64
CA LYS A 459 8.60 -8.06 13.46
C LYS A 459 8.99 -8.74 14.77
N SER A 460 9.84 -8.10 15.57
CA SER A 460 10.26 -8.60 16.87
C SER A 460 9.09 -8.70 17.85
N LYS A 461 8.23 -7.68 17.89
CA LYS A 461 7.00 -7.70 18.69
C LYS A 461 6.03 -8.79 18.23
N LEU A 462 5.89 -9.01 16.92
CA LEU A 462 5.06 -10.09 16.39
C LEU A 462 5.52 -11.47 16.85
N ALA A 463 6.82 -11.75 16.80
CA ALA A 463 7.39 -13.01 17.28
C ALA A 463 7.14 -13.23 18.77
N LEU A 464 7.29 -12.17 19.56
CA LEU A 464 6.98 -12.18 20.99
C LEU A 464 5.49 -12.47 21.24
N PHE A 465 4.59 -11.80 20.53
CA PHE A 465 3.14 -11.95 20.73
C PHE A 465 2.59 -13.28 20.20
N GLU A 466 3.16 -13.80 19.14
CA GLU A 466 2.75 -15.08 18.55
C GLU A 466 3.28 -16.29 19.31
N LYS A 467 4.57 -16.24 19.75
CA LYS A 467 5.30 -17.44 20.23
C LYS A 467 6.11 -17.22 21.52
N GLY A 468 6.18 -16.00 22.04
CA GLY A 468 7.11 -15.67 23.12
C GLY A 468 8.58 -15.75 22.67
N ASP A 469 8.87 -15.58 21.37
CA ASP A 469 10.18 -15.79 20.77
C ASP A 469 10.97 -14.48 20.69
N PHE A 470 12.13 -14.43 21.32
CA PHE A 470 13.06 -13.29 21.31
C PHE A 470 14.14 -13.38 20.22
N SER A 471 14.31 -14.54 19.56
CA SER A 471 15.38 -14.74 18.57
C SER A 471 15.30 -13.77 17.39
N VAL A 472 14.08 -13.30 17.08
CA VAL A 472 13.85 -12.30 16.03
C VAL A 472 14.39 -10.94 16.44
N ALA A 473 14.22 -10.55 17.71
CA ALA A 473 14.79 -9.31 18.24
C ALA A 473 16.33 -9.35 18.23
N GLU A 474 16.94 -10.48 18.60
CA GLU A 474 18.39 -10.65 18.53
C GLU A 474 18.91 -10.51 17.08
N LYS A 475 18.22 -11.14 16.11
CA LYS A 475 18.55 -10.98 14.68
C LYS A 475 18.40 -9.54 14.20
N ALA A 476 17.35 -8.84 14.64
CA ALA A 476 17.13 -7.44 14.34
C ALA A 476 18.28 -6.56 14.85
N PHE A 477 18.70 -6.74 16.09
CA PHE A 477 19.83 -5.98 16.66
C PHE A 477 21.14 -6.22 15.91
N GLU A 478 21.41 -7.45 15.46
CA GLU A 478 22.59 -7.76 14.64
C GLU A 478 22.48 -7.14 13.24
N ALA A 479 21.33 -7.23 12.59
CA ALA A 479 21.11 -6.64 11.26
C ALA A 479 21.27 -5.10 11.27
N LEU A 480 20.83 -4.46 12.36
CA LEU A 480 20.86 -3.01 12.51
C LEU A 480 22.18 -2.45 13.07
N LYS A 481 23.11 -3.31 13.51
CA LYS A 481 24.37 -2.90 14.15
C LYS A 481 25.22 -1.95 13.31
N SER A 482 25.20 -2.11 11.99
CA SER A 482 25.92 -1.29 11.03
C SER A 482 25.01 -0.40 10.19
N ALA A 483 23.71 -0.36 10.49
CA ALA A 483 22.77 0.46 9.75
C ALA A 483 23.01 1.96 9.98
N PRO A 484 22.83 2.81 8.98
CA PRO A 484 22.87 4.25 9.14
C PRO A 484 21.62 4.70 9.90
N MET A 485 21.72 4.85 11.23
CA MET A 485 20.61 5.29 12.08
C MET A 485 20.79 6.73 12.55
N THR A 486 19.68 7.46 12.68
CA THR A 486 19.64 8.73 13.38
C THR A 486 19.96 8.55 14.88
N ASN A 487 20.24 9.64 15.60
CA ASN A 487 20.43 9.56 17.06
C ASN A 487 19.18 9.02 17.78
N GLU A 488 18.00 9.40 17.31
CA GLU A 488 16.72 8.94 17.83
C GLU A 488 16.52 7.45 17.60
N GLN A 489 16.75 6.95 16.37
CA GLN A 489 16.65 5.53 16.06
C GLN A 489 17.64 4.69 16.88
N ARG A 490 18.87 5.19 17.11
CA ARG A 490 19.84 4.53 18.01
C ARG A 490 19.33 4.43 19.44
N LEU A 491 18.69 5.49 19.91
CA LEU A 491 18.11 5.51 21.26
C LEU A 491 16.93 4.53 21.36
N ASN A 492 16.04 4.52 20.39
CA ASN A 492 14.91 3.61 20.33
C ASN A 492 15.37 2.14 20.29
N ALA A 493 16.42 1.85 19.50
CA ALA A 493 17.02 0.51 19.46
C ALA A 493 17.65 0.10 20.80
N ALA A 494 18.34 1.02 21.50
CA ALA A 494 18.90 0.74 22.81
C ALA A 494 17.82 0.52 23.87
N ASN A 495 16.74 1.30 23.86
CA ASN A 495 15.57 1.07 24.71
C ASN A 495 14.91 -0.28 24.45
N ALA A 496 14.70 -0.62 23.17
CA ALA A 496 14.13 -1.90 22.77
C ALA A 496 15.00 -3.06 23.27
N ARG A 497 16.33 -2.94 23.15
CA ARG A 497 17.29 -3.95 23.61
C ARG A 497 17.28 -4.10 25.12
N ALA A 498 17.26 -3.00 25.88
CA ALA A 498 17.13 -3.03 27.32
C ALA A 498 15.85 -3.78 27.75
N ASN A 499 14.72 -3.47 27.12
CA ASN A 499 13.44 -4.12 27.37
C ASN A 499 13.49 -5.63 27.06
N VAL A 500 14.05 -6.02 25.90
CA VAL A 500 14.18 -7.44 25.51
C VAL A 500 15.01 -8.21 26.53
N PHE A 501 16.15 -7.68 26.98
CA PHE A 501 16.94 -8.32 28.01
C PHE A 501 16.18 -8.53 29.32
N LEU A 502 15.36 -7.57 29.75
CA LEU A 502 14.52 -7.71 30.95
C LEU A 502 13.44 -8.79 30.77
N LEU A 503 12.80 -8.83 29.58
CA LEU A 503 11.82 -9.87 29.27
C LEU A 503 12.42 -11.27 29.19
N GLU A 504 13.66 -11.41 28.73
CA GLU A 504 14.45 -12.65 28.73
C GLU A 504 15.04 -13.01 30.09
N ARG A 505 14.84 -12.18 31.13
CA ARG A 505 15.44 -12.32 32.45
C ARG A 505 16.97 -12.20 32.48
N LYS A 506 17.57 -11.60 31.44
CA LYS A 506 18.99 -11.22 31.38
C LYS A 506 19.17 -9.87 32.09
N TYR A 507 18.89 -9.86 33.41
CA TYR A 507 18.74 -8.63 34.20
C TYR A 507 20.04 -7.81 34.31
N ARG A 508 21.22 -8.47 34.28
CA ARG A 508 22.51 -7.76 34.33
C ARG A 508 22.80 -7.04 33.05
N GLU A 509 22.55 -7.68 31.90
CA GLU A 509 22.68 -7.12 30.57
C GLU A 509 21.66 -5.98 30.36
N GLY A 510 20.43 -6.18 30.79
CA GLY A 510 19.39 -5.15 30.73
C GLY A 510 19.72 -3.94 31.62
N LEU A 511 20.29 -4.15 32.79
CA LEU A 511 20.75 -3.06 33.66
C LEU A 511 21.88 -2.26 32.99
N GLN A 512 22.90 -2.93 32.47
CA GLN A 512 24.03 -2.30 31.78
C GLN A 512 23.55 -1.48 30.57
N GLU A 513 22.64 -2.01 29.79
CA GLU A 513 22.08 -1.32 28.65
C GLU A 513 21.28 -0.07 29.07
N ALA A 514 20.44 -0.20 30.10
CA ALA A 514 19.65 0.91 30.62
C ALA A 514 20.52 2.01 31.26
N GLU A 515 21.62 1.67 31.95
CA GLU A 515 22.55 2.65 32.52
C GLU A 515 23.26 3.50 31.45
N ASN A 516 23.41 2.97 30.23
CA ASN A 516 24.00 3.69 29.07
C ASN A 516 23.04 4.62 28.39
N LEU A 517 21.73 4.55 28.68
CA LEU A 517 20.74 5.48 28.10
C LEU A 517 20.92 6.90 28.67
N PRO A 518 20.67 7.98 27.88
CA PRO A 518 20.70 9.36 28.35
C PRO A 518 19.71 9.62 29.49
N ASP A 519 20.05 10.57 30.38
CA ASP A 519 19.26 10.88 31.57
C ASP A 519 17.92 11.60 31.31
N ASP A 520 17.85 12.34 30.24
CA ASP A 520 16.82 13.36 29.97
C ASP A 520 15.75 12.92 28.96
N GLN A 521 15.80 11.65 28.53
CA GLN A 521 14.89 11.20 27.50
C GLN A 521 13.83 10.25 28.03
N VAL A 522 12.65 10.81 28.25
CA VAL A 522 11.39 10.08 28.14
C VAL A 522 10.82 10.52 26.79
N ALA A 523 10.76 9.60 25.85
CA ALA A 523 10.65 9.87 24.44
C ALA A 523 9.44 10.62 23.96
N ALA A 524 9.63 11.15 22.76
CA ALA A 524 8.66 11.88 22.00
C ALA A 524 7.55 11.03 21.34
N PHE A 525 7.68 9.70 21.30
CA PHE A 525 6.63 8.85 20.71
C PHE A 525 5.66 8.34 21.79
N PRO A 526 4.34 8.58 21.64
CA PRO A 526 3.34 7.99 22.49
C PRO A 526 3.44 6.46 22.46
N GLY A 527 3.65 5.84 23.64
CA GLY A 527 3.51 4.40 23.83
C GLY A 527 4.79 3.57 23.94
N HIS A 528 6.02 4.11 23.81
CA HIS A 528 7.19 3.22 23.68
C HIS A 528 8.45 3.58 24.46
N LEU A 529 8.53 4.68 25.20
CA LEU A 529 9.72 4.98 25.95
C LEU A 529 9.44 5.08 27.44
N TRP A 530 9.93 4.10 28.12
CA TRP A 530 10.05 4.08 29.57
C TRP A 530 11.23 4.95 30.01
N SER A 531 11.10 5.64 31.13
CA SER A 531 12.24 6.23 31.79
C SER A 531 13.32 5.17 31.98
N LYS A 532 14.59 5.45 31.63
CA LYS A 532 15.70 4.52 31.90
C LYS A 532 15.71 4.04 33.35
N TYR A 533 15.31 4.91 34.26
CA TYR A 533 15.27 4.60 35.71
C TYR A 533 14.20 3.56 36.05
N TYR A 534 13.15 3.40 35.23
CA TYR A 534 12.21 2.30 35.36
C TYR A 534 12.90 0.96 35.06
N TYR A 535 13.64 0.87 33.95
CA TYR A 535 14.38 -0.33 33.59
C TYR A 535 15.46 -0.68 34.65
N ILE A 536 16.21 0.33 35.09
CA ILE A 536 17.21 0.18 36.17
C ILE A 536 16.55 -0.33 37.46
N GLY A 537 15.44 0.27 37.86
CA GLY A 537 14.71 -0.13 39.08
C GLY A 537 14.19 -1.56 38.97
N PHE A 538 13.63 -1.94 37.84
CA PHE A 538 13.12 -3.28 37.58
C PHE A 538 14.24 -4.33 37.60
N ALA A 539 15.35 -4.06 36.89
CA ALA A 539 16.50 -4.95 36.84
C ALA A 539 17.12 -5.16 38.24
N ARG A 540 17.35 -4.07 39.00
CA ARG A 540 17.91 -4.13 40.37
C ARG A 540 17.01 -4.88 41.33
N LYS A 541 15.68 -4.68 41.25
CA LYS A 541 14.72 -5.44 42.03
C LYS A 541 14.80 -6.93 41.73
N ALA A 542 14.86 -7.32 40.47
CA ALA A 542 15.00 -8.71 40.06
C ALA A 542 16.35 -9.31 40.50
N LEU A 543 17.40 -8.50 40.61
CA LEU A 543 18.73 -8.86 41.18
C LEU A 543 18.79 -8.80 42.71
N GLN A 544 17.66 -8.56 43.41
CA GLN A 544 17.53 -8.46 44.87
C GLN A 544 18.27 -7.25 45.48
N ASP A 545 18.59 -6.22 44.69
CA ASP A 545 19.08 -4.93 45.18
C ASP A 545 17.90 -4.01 45.48
N GLU A 546 17.23 -4.22 46.58
CA GLU A 546 16.05 -3.44 47.00
C GLU A 546 16.36 -1.95 47.20
N ALA A 547 17.53 -1.62 47.74
CA ALA A 547 17.92 -0.24 47.99
C ALA A 547 18.18 0.51 46.66
N GLY A 548 18.92 -0.10 45.74
CA GLY A 548 19.19 0.43 44.41
C GLY A 548 17.94 0.51 43.56
N ALA A 549 17.05 -0.48 43.64
CA ALA A 549 15.76 -0.47 42.97
C ALA A 549 14.88 0.71 43.41
N ARG A 550 14.75 0.88 44.75
CA ARG A 550 13.97 1.99 45.31
C ARG A 550 14.53 3.36 44.87
N ALA A 551 15.86 3.52 44.91
CA ALA A 551 16.49 4.77 44.45
C ALA A 551 16.20 5.07 43.02
N ALA A 552 16.28 4.07 42.13
CA ALA A 552 15.97 4.22 40.71
C ALA A 552 14.48 4.54 40.46
N PHE A 553 13.54 3.89 41.15
CA PHE A 553 12.12 4.22 41.01
C PHE A 553 11.78 5.62 41.54
N LEU A 554 12.45 6.12 42.60
CA LEU A 554 12.29 7.53 43.02
C LEU A 554 12.79 8.50 41.97
N GLN A 555 13.89 8.18 41.30
CA GLN A 555 14.38 8.99 40.17
C GLN A 555 13.41 8.97 38.99
N ALA A 556 12.87 7.79 38.62
CA ALA A 556 11.85 7.66 37.61
C ALA A 556 10.60 8.52 37.94
N LYS A 557 10.10 8.46 39.15
CA LYS A 557 9.00 9.30 39.66
C LYS A 557 9.28 10.77 39.41
N SER A 558 10.43 11.25 39.85
CA SER A 558 10.82 12.66 39.72
C SER A 558 10.85 13.13 38.26
N VAL A 559 11.42 12.33 37.36
CA VAL A 559 11.47 12.64 35.91
C VAL A 559 10.08 12.68 35.32
N ILE A 560 9.22 11.72 35.64
CA ILE A 560 7.85 11.66 35.06
C ILE A 560 7.00 12.80 35.61
N GLU A 561 7.07 13.12 36.91
CA GLU A 561 6.36 14.24 37.54
C GLU A 561 6.77 15.59 36.93
N GLU A 562 8.06 15.80 36.61
CA GLU A 562 8.53 17.01 35.95
C GLU A 562 7.93 17.14 34.53
N GLN A 563 7.88 16.05 33.78
CA GLN A 563 7.29 16.06 32.44
C GLN A 563 5.78 16.29 32.46
N LEU A 564 5.08 15.77 33.47
CA LEU A 564 3.66 16.00 33.66
C LEU A 564 3.32 17.48 33.86
N LYS A 565 4.24 18.32 34.39
CA LYS A 565 4.02 19.75 34.49
C LYS A 565 3.82 20.40 33.11
N GLY A 566 4.56 19.96 32.10
CA GLY A 566 4.41 20.42 30.71
C GLY A 566 3.29 19.73 29.95
N ARG A 567 2.90 18.51 30.35
CA ARG A 567 1.94 17.64 29.68
C ARG A 567 0.95 16.99 30.65
N PRO A 568 0.13 17.76 31.36
CA PRO A 568 -0.76 17.24 32.43
C PRO A 568 -1.90 16.34 31.93
N GLY A 569 -2.13 16.28 30.62
CA GLY A 569 -3.12 15.42 29.98
C GLY A 569 -2.54 14.19 29.27
N SER A 570 -1.26 13.84 29.53
CA SER A 570 -0.62 12.67 28.91
C SER A 570 -0.97 11.39 29.67
N GLU A 571 -1.84 10.57 29.08
CA GLU A 571 -2.23 9.27 29.58
C GLU A 571 -1.05 8.32 29.77
N ASP A 572 -0.08 8.37 28.87
CA ASP A 572 1.14 7.56 28.93
C ASP A 572 1.98 7.90 30.15
N LEU A 573 2.17 9.19 30.48
CA LEU A 573 2.92 9.61 31.66
C LEU A 573 2.20 9.21 32.95
N HIS A 574 0.86 9.32 32.99
CA HIS A 574 0.07 8.92 34.14
C HIS A 574 0.17 7.40 34.39
N ILE A 575 0.07 6.55 33.34
CA ILE A 575 0.19 5.11 33.54
C ILE A 575 1.62 4.68 33.87
N GLN A 576 2.65 5.36 33.36
CA GLN A 576 4.03 5.11 33.75
C GLN A 576 4.26 5.49 35.22
N LEU A 577 3.75 6.65 35.65
CA LEU A 577 3.81 7.06 37.05
C LEU A 577 3.12 6.05 37.96
N ALA A 578 1.93 5.57 37.58
CA ALA A 578 1.20 4.57 38.30
C ALA A 578 2.02 3.28 38.55
N ARG A 579 2.71 2.78 37.51
CA ARG A 579 3.60 1.61 37.63
C ARG A 579 4.76 1.86 38.55
N VAL A 580 5.42 3.01 38.46
CA VAL A 580 6.54 3.39 39.34
C VAL A 580 6.07 3.49 40.80
N LEU A 581 4.94 4.13 41.05
CA LEU A 581 4.34 4.25 42.39
C LEU A 581 3.96 2.86 42.99
N ALA A 582 3.49 1.94 42.14
CA ALA A 582 3.22 0.57 42.58
C ALA A 582 4.50 -0.14 43.10
N TYR A 583 5.62 -0.01 42.38
CA TYR A 583 6.91 -0.55 42.83
C TYR A 583 7.45 0.14 44.10
N LEU A 584 7.12 1.40 44.30
CA LEU A 584 7.44 2.13 45.56
C LEU A 584 6.55 1.76 46.74
N GLY A 585 5.45 1.02 46.49
CA GLY A 585 4.44 0.66 47.48
C GLY A 585 3.45 1.77 47.81
N GLU A 586 3.42 2.85 47.02
CA GLU A 586 2.51 4.00 47.18
C GLU A 586 1.12 3.68 46.59
N LYS A 587 0.43 2.71 47.19
CA LYS A 587 -0.80 2.07 46.64
C LYS A 587 -1.87 3.07 46.20
N ALA A 588 -2.27 4.01 47.07
CA ALA A 588 -3.35 4.93 46.79
C ALA A 588 -3.02 5.86 45.62
N SER A 589 -1.77 6.38 45.56
CA SER A 589 -1.29 7.21 44.47
C SER A 589 -1.20 6.45 43.15
N ALA A 590 -0.69 5.19 43.20
CA ALA A 590 -0.63 4.33 41.99
C ALA A 590 -2.00 4.09 41.38
N GLN A 591 -3.00 3.80 42.21
CA GLN A 591 -4.37 3.57 41.75
C GLN A 591 -5.01 4.87 41.20
N ALA A 592 -4.76 6.03 41.80
CA ALA A 592 -5.24 7.31 41.33
C ALA A 592 -4.66 7.67 39.96
N GLU A 593 -3.36 7.49 39.77
CA GLU A 593 -2.70 7.74 38.47
C GLU A 593 -3.16 6.76 37.40
N ALA A 594 -3.34 5.48 37.72
CA ALA A 594 -3.88 4.48 36.81
C ALA A 594 -5.34 4.80 36.38
N GLN A 595 -6.16 5.26 37.32
CA GLN A 595 -7.52 5.74 37.02
C GLN A 595 -7.45 6.98 36.11
N ARG A 596 -6.59 7.93 36.40
CA ARG A 596 -6.42 9.15 35.60
C ARG A 596 -6.01 8.83 34.16
N ALA A 597 -5.09 7.90 33.96
CA ALA A 597 -4.70 7.44 32.62
C ALA A 597 -5.90 6.85 31.86
N THR A 598 -6.71 6.02 32.53
CA THR A 598 -7.93 5.41 31.93
C THR A 598 -8.99 6.45 31.57
N GLU A 599 -9.15 7.49 32.40
CA GLU A 599 -10.09 8.60 32.10
C GLU A 599 -9.65 9.44 30.89
N LEU A 600 -8.34 9.63 30.72
CA LEU A 600 -7.77 10.37 29.60
C LEU A 600 -7.90 9.61 28.27
N LEU A 601 -7.66 8.30 28.28
CA LEU A 601 -7.75 7.44 27.10
C LEU A 601 -8.54 6.14 27.40
N PRO A 602 -9.87 6.23 27.55
CA PRO A 602 -10.69 5.04 27.70
C PRO A 602 -10.75 4.25 26.39
N GLU A 603 -10.89 2.93 26.46
CA GLU A 603 -11.00 2.05 25.28
C GLU A 603 -12.19 2.41 24.37
N SER A 604 -13.24 3.01 24.91
CA SER A 604 -14.39 3.51 24.14
C SER A 604 -14.02 4.69 23.22
N LYS A 605 -12.96 5.43 23.56
CA LYS A 605 -12.42 6.52 22.75
C LYS A 605 -11.35 6.01 21.76
N ASP A 606 -10.52 5.09 22.21
CA ASP A 606 -9.42 4.54 21.41
C ASP A 606 -9.28 3.03 21.66
N ALA A 607 -9.81 2.23 20.73
CA ALA A 607 -9.76 0.76 20.80
C ALA A 607 -8.37 0.18 20.47
N PHE A 608 -7.41 1.02 20.07
CA PHE A 608 -6.02 0.62 19.81
C PHE A 608 -5.10 1.01 20.97
N GLY A 609 -5.13 2.26 21.41
CA GLY A 609 -4.30 2.76 22.52
C GLY A 609 -4.88 2.45 23.89
N GLY A 610 -6.20 2.47 24.06
CA GLY A 610 -6.86 2.21 25.34
C GLY A 610 -6.53 0.86 25.97
N PRO A 611 -6.45 -0.26 25.22
CA PRO A 611 -6.00 -1.54 25.74
C PRO A 611 -4.58 -1.54 26.31
N GLU A 612 -3.68 -0.70 25.82
CA GLU A 612 -2.33 -0.53 26.38
C GLU A 612 -2.38 0.11 27.77
N ILE A 613 -3.23 1.15 27.93
CA ILE A 613 -3.48 1.75 29.25
C ILE A 613 -4.08 0.71 30.20
N THR A 614 -5.09 -0.04 29.72
CA THR A 614 -5.74 -1.10 30.53
C THR A 614 -4.73 -2.20 30.92
N THR A 615 -3.78 -2.54 30.04
CA THR A 615 -2.68 -3.47 30.36
C THR A 615 -1.82 -2.93 31.48
N GLY A 616 -1.45 -1.64 31.43
CA GLY A 616 -0.71 -0.99 32.51
C GLY A 616 -1.46 -0.98 33.84
N VAL A 617 -2.77 -0.81 33.81
CA VAL A 617 -3.61 -0.92 35.02
C VAL A 617 -3.55 -2.34 35.61
N ALA A 618 -3.59 -3.38 34.76
CA ALA A 618 -3.43 -4.77 35.21
C ALA A 618 -2.05 -5.01 35.84
N GLU A 619 -0.97 -4.44 35.27
CA GLU A 619 0.37 -4.50 35.80
C GLU A 619 0.47 -3.83 37.20
N VAL A 620 -0.12 -2.64 37.35
CA VAL A 620 -0.20 -1.94 38.65
C VAL A 620 -0.87 -2.82 39.68
N TYR A 621 -1.99 -3.46 39.37
CA TYR A 621 -2.67 -4.35 40.31
C TYR A 621 -1.86 -5.61 40.62
N ALA A 622 -1.18 -6.18 39.63
CA ALA A 622 -0.31 -7.35 39.87
C ALA A 622 0.84 -7.02 40.80
N VAL A 623 1.53 -5.88 40.62
CA VAL A 623 2.62 -5.41 41.48
C VAL A 623 2.14 -5.10 42.91
N LEU A 624 0.91 -4.58 43.06
CA LEU A 624 0.32 -4.29 44.38
C LEU A 624 -0.29 -5.52 45.08
N GLY A 625 -0.24 -6.71 44.46
CA GLY A 625 -0.79 -7.95 45.00
C GLY A 625 -2.33 -8.03 44.92
N GLU A 626 -2.98 -7.19 44.11
CA GLU A 626 -4.43 -7.24 43.87
C GLU A 626 -4.76 -8.21 42.73
N ASN A 627 -4.42 -9.48 42.91
CA ASN A 627 -4.48 -10.52 41.86
C ASN A 627 -5.85 -10.66 41.24
N ASP A 628 -6.95 -10.56 41.97
CA ASP A 628 -8.32 -10.67 41.48
C ASP A 628 -8.61 -9.64 40.38
N ARG A 629 -8.20 -8.39 40.63
CA ARG A 629 -8.38 -7.29 39.65
C ARG A 629 -7.51 -7.46 38.42
N ALA A 630 -6.24 -7.79 38.63
CA ALA A 630 -5.29 -8.01 37.56
C ALA A 630 -5.76 -9.13 36.59
N ILE A 631 -6.16 -10.28 37.14
CA ILE A 631 -6.62 -11.45 36.40
C ILE A 631 -7.93 -11.13 35.64
N ALA A 632 -8.88 -10.42 36.25
CA ALA A 632 -10.13 -10.03 35.60
C ALA A 632 -9.88 -9.09 34.38
N ILE A 633 -8.95 -8.14 34.52
CA ILE A 633 -8.58 -7.24 33.41
C ILE A 633 -7.89 -8.05 32.28
N LEU A 634 -6.98 -8.96 32.62
CA LEU A 634 -6.28 -9.79 31.64
C LEU A 634 -7.23 -10.71 30.86
N ASP A 635 -8.23 -11.32 31.52
CA ASP A 635 -9.26 -12.13 30.82
C ASP A 635 -10.03 -11.28 29.79
N GLY A 636 -10.40 -10.04 30.18
CA GLY A 636 -11.01 -9.08 29.29
C GLY A 636 -10.13 -8.73 28.08
N LEU A 637 -8.84 -8.44 28.28
CA LEU A 637 -7.89 -8.11 27.22
C LEU A 637 -7.63 -9.29 26.27
N LEU A 638 -7.53 -10.50 26.80
CA LEU A 638 -7.33 -11.72 26.01
C LEU A 638 -8.53 -12.06 25.13
N SER A 639 -9.73 -11.64 25.51
CA SER A 639 -10.98 -11.95 24.80
C SER A 639 -11.28 -11.03 23.60
N ARG A 640 -10.54 -9.93 23.43
CA ARG A 640 -10.76 -8.91 22.38
C ARG A 640 -9.45 -8.49 21.70
N PRO A 641 -9.49 -7.69 20.62
CA PRO A 641 -8.27 -7.13 20.02
C PRO A 641 -7.45 -6.35 21.05
N SER A 642 -6.22 -6.76 21.27
CA SER A 642 -5.25 -6.17 22.19
C SER A 642 -3.85 -6.72 21.91
N SER A 643 -2.81 -6.07 22.44
CA SER A 643 -1.42 -6.56 22.42
C SER A 643 -1.15 -7.65 23.44
N VAL A 644 -2.08 -7.94 24.36
CA VAL A 644 -1.92 -9.02 25.35
C VAL A 644 -2.24 -10.37 24.71
N THR A 645 -1.29 -11.30 24.77
CA THR A 645 -1.47 -12.70 24.34
C THR A 645 -1.05 -13.65 25.47
N ALA A 646 -1.52 -14.89 25.40
CA ALA A 646 -1.11 -15.90 26.37
C ALA A 646 0.41 -16.11 26.38
N GLU A 647 1.06 -15.99 25.21
CA GLU A 647 2.50 -16.14 25.07
C GLU A 647 3.26 -15.01 25.78
N VAL A 648 2.79 -13.77 25.68
CA VAL A 648 3.37 -12.63 26.44
C VAL A 648 3.19 -12.84 27.95
N LEU A 649 2.03 -13.35 28.39
CA LEU A 649 1.80 -13.63 29.81
C LEU A 649 2.77 -14.70 30.34
N LYS A 650 3.16 -15.68 29.53
CA LYS A 650 4.12 -16.72 29.90
C LYS A 650 5.53 -16.15 30.14
N VAL A 651 5.98 -15.22 29.32
CA VAL A 651 7.39 -14.79 29.31
C VAL A 651 7.63 -13.50 30.07
N ASN A 652 6.69 -12.55 30.09
CA ASN A 652 6.92 -11.24 30.73
C ASN A 652 6.99 -11.35 32.26
N PRO A 653 8.14 -10.97 32.86
CA PRO A 653 8.35 -11.09 34.29
C PRO A 653 7.51 -10.15 35.18
N VAL A 654 6.85 -9.15 34.60
CA VAL A 654 5.91 -8.27 35.32
C VAL A 654 4.73 -9.07 35.90
N TRP A 655 4.41 -10.22 35.32
CA TRP A 655 3.33 -11.11 35.74
C TRP A 655 3.79 -12.19 36.75
N ASP A 656 5.05 -12.18 37.19
CA ASP A 656 5.57 -13.15 38.13
C ASP A 656 4.77 -13.20 39.44
N PRO A 657 4.25 -12.08 40.00
CA PRO A 657 3.39 -12.12 41.20
C PRO A 657 2.12 -12.97 41.02
N LEU A 658 1.63 -13.12 39.78
CA LEU A 658 0.41 -13.88 39.48
C LEU A 658 0.66 -15.37 39.21
N ARG A 659 1.91 -15.81 38.97
CA ARG A 659 2.21 -17.18 38.54
C ARG A 659 1.80 -18.28 39.51
N SER A 660 1.73 -17.97 40.79
CA SER A 660 1.28 -18.89 41.81
C SER A 660 -0.26 -19.00 41.90
N ASP A 661 -1.01 -18.12 41.25
CA ASP A 661 -2.46 -18.15 41.23
C ASP A 661 -2.96 -19.12 40.16
N PRO A 662 -3.72 -20.18 40.48
CA PRO A 662 -4.21 -21.14 39.49
C PRO A 662 -5.09 -20.51 38.40
N ARG A 663 -5.75 -19.40 38.69
CA ARG A 663 -6.61 -18.70 37.71
C ARG A 663 -5.78 -18.06 36.64
N PHE A 664 -4.58 -17.57 36.95
CA PHE A 664 -3.64 -17.03 35.97
C PHE A 664 -3.19 -18.11 34.96
N GLN A 665 -2.86 -19.33 35.48
CA GLN A 665 -2.56 -20.46 34.63
C GLN A 665 -3.77 -20.85 33.76
N ALA A 666 -4.96 -20.86 34.33
CA ALA A 666 -6.20 -21.12 33.55
C ALA A 666 -6.44 -20.13 32.43
N LEU A 667 -6.06 -18.85 32.58
CA LEU A 667 -6.09 -17.87 31.46
C LEU A 667 -5.13 -18.26 30.34
N ILE A 668 -3.89 -18.62 30.71
CA ILE A 668 -2.87 -19.04 29.74
C ILE A 668 -3.37 -20.27 28.95
N ASP A 669 -3.97 -21.26 29.63
CA ASP A 669 -4.47 -22.47 29.03
C ASP A 669 -5.71 -22.22 28.13
N LYS A 670 -6.57 -21.29 28.55
CA LYS A 670 -7.79 -20.89 27.82
C LYS A 670 -7.49 -20.19 26.49
N TYR A 671 -6.50 -19.30 26.46
CA TYR A 671 -6.20 -18.44 25.33
C TYR A 671 -4.91 -18.79 24.59
N GLY A 672 -4.09 -19.69 25.13
CA GLY A 672 -2.88 -20.18 24.46
C GLY A 672 -3.19 -21.01 23.23
N ALA A 673 -2.24 -21.09 22.30
CA ALA A 673 -2.35 -21.99 21.16
C ALA A 673 -2.55 -23.42 21.66
N LYS A 674 -3.60 -24.08 21.21
CA LYS A 674 -3.74 -25.54 21.42
C LYS A 674 -2.66 -26.20 20.57
N THR A 675 -1.61 -26.70 21.24
CA THR A 675 -0.54 -27.48 20.61
C THR A 675 -1.09 -28.73 19.95
#